data_2387b1f1b885a652a62ec77808536290
#
_entry.id   2387b1f1b885a652a62ec77808536290
#
_cell.length_a   1.000
_cell.length_b   1.000
_cell.length_c   1.000
_cell.angle_alpha   90.00
_cell.angle_beta   90.00
_cell.angle_gamma   90.00
#
_symmetry.space_group_name_H-M   'P 1'
#
loop_
_entity.id
_entity.type
_entity.pdbx_description
1 polymer ?
#
loop_
_entity_poly.entity_id
_entity_poly.type
_entity_poly.pdbx_seq_one_letter_code
_entity_poly.pdbx_strand_id
1 'polypeptide(L)'
;MLQSRTCAVRLLGSFHFKKPHTWPVTRRQPWRNTSSTRPFSTTHQIFRDVQKSTVNNRFTFDKKVSTPTTEAKEKATAKAPPKQDGFLAEKVGTNAEQRKADWAIIKEMSKYLWPKDSLSTRMRVGLAVALLVSAKLLNVQIPFYFKSIVDSMNIDFMAVGGTAWTVAGSIVLAYGVTRISSGVFQELRNAVFASVAQKAIRKVAADVYGHLLRLDLNFHLSRQTGGLTRAIDRGTKGISFLLTSMVFHVIPTALEIGLVCSILTWQYGSSFAAITATTMIGYTVFTITTTSWRTKFRKQANAADNKAATVAVDSLINYEAVKYFNNEAYEIKKYDQALQQYEKASIKVQTSLAFLNSGQNFIFSSALTGMMYLACAGVSDGTLTVGDLVMVNQLLFQLSVPLNFLGSVYRELRQSLLDMETLFNLQKVNVTIKDKPEAKALVLPKGGEIRFENVHFGYRPDRKILKGLSVTIPAGKKVAVVGPSGCGKSTLLRLLFRSYDVDSGKILIDDQDIRDVQLESLRKSIGVVPQDTPLFNASIEHNIRYGRLEATEEEVRSAAKRAHVHEIVNSWPDGYNTMVGERGMMISGGEKQRLAVSRLILKDPPLLFFDEATSALDTHTEQALMHNINSIIKEKGRTSVFIAHRLRTIYDCDLIIVLKEGQVAESGTHEKLINQGGIYSELWSNQELLYIETPDAKEKDEDEPKIV
;
A
#
# COMPACT_ATOMS: atom_id res chain seq x y z
N MET A 1 20.35 -45.89 -42.40
CA MET A 1 21.38 -45.69 -41.35
C MET A 1 20.70 -45.05 -40.17
N LEU A 2 20.05 -45.75 -39.27
CA LEU A 2 20.57 -46.57 -38.15
C LEU A 2 21.45 -45.75 -37.21
N GLN A 3 20.98 -45.72 -35.95
CA GLN A 3 21.57 -45.18 -34.69
C GLN A 3 21.31 -43.68 -34.46
N SER A 4 20.49 -43.27 -33.49
CA SER A 4 20.54 -43.56 -32.06
C SER A 4 19.19 -43.31 -31.36
N ARG A 5 18.54 -44.37 -31.00
CA ARG A 5 17.59 -44.44 -29.88
C ARG A 5 18.42 -44.64 -28.59
N THR A 6 17.90 -44.15 -27.48
CA THR A 6 18.30 -44.34 -26.08
C THR A 6 18.91 -43.10 -25.42
N CYS A 7 18.03 -42.31 -24.81
CA CYS A 7 18.27 -41.63 -23.52
C CYS A 7 16.97 -40.93 -23.03
N ALA A 8 15.97 -41.68 -22.60
CA ALA A 8 14.82 -41.13 -21.89
C ALA A 8 14.11 -42.23 -21.06
N VAL A 9 14.83 -42.85 -20.14
CA VAL A 9 14.25 -43.58 -18.99
C VAL A 9 15.34 -43.68 -17.90
N ARG A 10 15.37 -42.72 -16.98
CA ARG A 10 15.89 -42.85 -15.60
C ARG A 10 15.86 -41.50 -14.91
N LEU A 11 14.75 -41.18 -14.31
CA LEU A 11 14.66 -40.25 -13.17
C LEU A 11 13.23 -40.40 -12.54
N LEU A 12 12.97 -41.63 -12.06
CA LEU A 12 11.94 -41.88 -11.04
C LEU A 12 12.68 -42.58 -9.89
N GLY A 13 13.34 -41.79 -9.06
CA GLY A 13 14.01 -42.18 -7.83
C GLY A 13 13.15 -41.73 -6.64
N SER A 14 12.40 -42.68 -6.08
CA SER A 14 12.03 -42.83 -4.66
C SER A 14 11.96 -41.57 -3.77
N PHE A 15 10.77 -40.98 -3.64
CA PHE A 15 10.40 -40.19 -2.48
C PHE A 15 9.89 -41.15 -1.37
N HIS A 16 10.70 -41.32 -0.35
CA HIS A 16 10.30 -41.96 0.90
C HIS A 16 9.43 -40.98 1.69
N PHE A 17 8.12 -41.26 1.76
CA PHE A 17 7.22 -40.64 2.74
C PHE A 17 7.55 -41.17 4.14
N LYS A 18 8.14 -40.33 5.01
CA LYS A 18 8.16 -40.51 6.45
C LYS A 18 6.75 -40.36 7.00
N LYS A 19 6.21 -41.43 7.61
CA LYS A 19 4.94 -41.43 8.36
C LYS A 19 5.02 -40.41 9.52
N PRO A 20 3.96 -39.64 9.79
CA PRO A 20 3.92 -38.81 10.99
C PRO A 20 3.75 -39.65 12.25
N HIS A 21 4.46 -39.28 13.32
CA HIS A 21 4.38 -39.83 14.65
C HIS A 21 2.95 -39.71 15.21
N THR A 22 2.38 -40.88 15.59
CA THR A 22 1.12 -40.95 16.31
C THR A 22 1.36 -40.62 17.79
N TRP A 23 0.65 -39.65 18.32
CA TRP A 23 0.52 -39.37 19.74
C TRP A 23 -0.43 -40.39 20.38
N PRO A 24 -0.20 -40.86 21.62
CA PRO A 24 -1.06 -41.85 22.25
C PRO A 24 -2.39 -41.20 22.69
N VAL A 25 -3.48 -41.81 22.22
CA VAL A 25 -4.85 -41.48 22.63
C VAL A 25 -5.08 -42.08 24.00
N THR A 26 -5.16 -41.28 25.04
CA THR A 26 -5.67 -41.69 26.36
C THR A 26 -7.18 -41.90 26.29
N ARG A 27 -7.60 -43.16 26.50
CA ARG A 27 -8.99 -43.58 26.65
C ARG A 27 -9.66 -42.81 27.80
N ARG A 28 -10.67 -42.00 27.47
CA ARG A 28 -11.66 -41.52 28.45
C ARG A 28 -12.74 -42.61 28.61
N GLN A 29 -12.98 -43.02 29.83
CA GLN A 29 -14.06 -43.91 30.23
C GLN A 29 -15.42 -43.22 30.06
N PRO A 30 -16.52 -43.98 29.79
CA PRO A 30 -17.84 -43.42 29.64
C PRO A 30 -18.47 -43.12 31.02
N TRP A 31 -19.03 -41.91 31.15
CA TRP A 31 -19.81 -41.51 32.32
C TRP A 31 -21.14 -42.24 32.33
N ARG A 32 -21.41 -42.92 33.44
CA ARG A 32 -22.71 -43.56 33.78
C ARG A 32 -23.76 -42.47 34.02
N ASN A 33 -24.88 -42.57 33.33
CA ASN A 33 -26.12 -41.89 33.68
C ASN A 33 -26.65 -42.34 35.05
N THR A 34 -26.75 -41.41 35.99
CA THR A 34 -27.67 -41.56 37.12
C THR A 34 -28.62 -40.36 37.12
N SER A 35 -29.86 -40.67 36.82
CA SER A 35 -31.01 -39.79 36.95
C SER A 35 -31.27 -39.46 38.42
N SER A 36 -31.24 -38.16 38.78
CA SER A 36 -31.98 -37.70 39.95
C SER A 36 -32.49 -36.27 39.67
N THR A 37 -33.79 -36.21 39.53
CA THR A 37 -34.61 -35.02 39.46
C THR A 37 -34.57 -34.24 40.76
N ARG A 38 -34.14 -32.96 40.73
CA ARG A 38 -34.58 -31.91 41.67
C ARG A 38 -34.68 -30.56 40.94
N PRO A 39 -35.65 -29.72 41.26
CA PRO A 39 -36.02 -28.56 40.43
C PRO A 39 -35.14 -27.36 40.73
N PHE A 40 -34.76 -26.66 39.65
CA PHE A 40 -34.14 -25.35 39.68
C PHE A 40 -35.22 -24.30 40.00
N SER A 41 -35.23 -23.82 41.23
CA SER A 41 -35.91 -22.55 41.58
C SER A 41 -35.06 -21.85 42.64
N THR A 42 -34.09 -21.03 42.25
CA THR A 42 -33.48 -20.02 43.16
C THR A 42 -32.42 -19.15 42.44
N THR A 43 -32.60 -18.85 41.16
CA THR A 43 -31.64 -17.92 40.48
C THR A 43 -32.34 -16.69 39.90
N HIS A 44 -33.64 -16.49 40.15
CA HIS A 44 -34.39 -15.36 39.65
C HIS A 44 -34.56 -14.23 40.68
N GLN A 45 -34.11 -14.35 41.91
CA GLN A 45 -34.23 -13.34 42.94
C GLN A 45 -32.97 -12.42 43.06
N ILE A 46 -31.79 -12.89 42.69
CA ILE A 46 -30.56 -12.09 42.79
C ILE A 46 -30.45 -11.04 41.71
N PHE A 47 -31.12 -11.22 40.56
CA PHE A 47 -31.12 -10.22 39.46
C PHE A 47 -32.15 -9.09 39.62
N ARG A 48 -33.08 -9.16 40.58
CA ARG A 48 -34.07 -8.10 40.83
C ARG A 48 -33.63 -7.07 41.87
N ASP A 49 -32.68 -7.37 42.72
CA ASP A 49 -32.21 -6.46 43.79
C ASP A 49 -31.05 -5.55 43.36
N VAL A 50 -30.36 -5.85 42.27
CA VAL A 50 -29.32 -4.97 41.68
C VAL A 50 -29.95 -3.87 40.80
N GLN A 51 -31.20 -4.02 40.36
CA GLN A 51 -31.89 -3.02 39.52
C GLN A 51 -32.66 -1.97 40.32
N LYS A 52 -32.73 -2.08 41.65
CA LYS A 52 -33.44 -1.10 42.51
C LYS A 52 -32.58 -0.13 43.27
N SER A 53 -31.25 -0.22 43.22
CA SER A 53 -30.34 0.68 43.95
C SER A 53 -29.70 1.79 43.10
N THR A 54 -30.05 1.93 41.81
CA THR A 54 -29.47 2.94 40.91
C THR A 54 -30.50 3.98 40.38
N VAL A 55 -31.58 4.17 41.06
CA VAL A 55 -32.54 5.23 40.72
C VAL A 55 -32.85 6.03 41.98
N ASN A 56 -31.96 6.92 42.38
CA ASN A 56 -32.24 8.15 43.12
C ASN A 56 -30.94 8.94 43.38
N ASN A 57 -30.51 9.67 42.37
CA ASN A 57 -29.75 10.89 42.54
C ASN A 57 -30.04 11.81 41.33
N ARG A 58 -31.19 12.46 41.39
CA ARG A 58 -31.49 13.64 40.59
C ARG A 58 -30.77 14.82 41.19
N PHE A 59 -29.68 15.26 40.56
CA PHE A 59 -29.22 16.63 40.72
C PHE A 59 -30.04 17.54 39.82
N THR A 60 -30.91 18.32 40.43
CA THR A 60 -31.63 19.44 39.83
C THR A 60 -30.65 20.59 39.61
N PHE A 61 -30.38 20.94 38.36
CA PHE A 61 -29.79 22.24 38.01
C PHE A 61 -30.95 23.22 37.69
N ASP A 62 -31.03 24.23 38.53
CA ASP A 62 -31.98 25.35 38.39
C ASP A 62 -31.70 26.14 37.09
N LYS A 63 -32.72 26.30 36.31
CA LYS A 63 -32.82 27.25 35.22
C LYS A 63 -33.19 28.61 35.77
N LYS A 64 -32.27 29.59 35.76
CA LYS A 64 -32.59 31.01 35.61
C LYS A 64 -31.32 31.79 35.28
N VAL A 65 -31.10 32.06 34.02
CA VAL A 65 -30.45 33.30 33.57
C VAL A 65 -31.17 33.77 32.32
N SER A 66 -31.66 34.97 32.42
CA SER A 66 -32.41 35.81 31.51
C SER A 66 -31.69 36.09 30.18
N THR A 67 -32.44 36.09 29.10
CA THR A 67 -32.16 36.74 27.82
C THR A 67 -31.95 38.24 27.94
N PRO A 68 -30.99 38.80 27.22
CA PRO A 68 -31.15 40.14 26.66
C PRO A 68 -31.14 40.08 25.12
N THR A 69 -32.01 40.90 24.62
CA THR A 69 -32.35 41.28 23.26
C THR A 69 -31.18 41.85 22.45
N THR A 70 -31.17 41.44 21.16
CA THR A 70 -30.88 42.19 19.92
C THR A 70 -29.89 43.37 19.98
N GLU A 71 -28.85 43.25 19.22
CA GLU A 71 -28.22 44.17 18.22
C GLU A 71 -26.71 44.11 18.28
N ALA A 72 -26.11 43.51 17.26
CA ALA A 72 -25.01 44.04 16.48
C ALA A 72 -24.44 42.90 15.59
N LYS A 73 -24.80 42.97 14.33
CA LYS A 73 -24.10 42.28 13.26
C LYS A 73 -22.72 42.89 13.11
N GLU A 74 -21.67 42.17 13.50
CA GLU A 74 -20.35 42.40 12.95
C GLU A 74 -19.68 41.09 12.58
N LYS A 75 -19.30 40.99 11.32
CA LYS A 75 -18.70 39.86 10.66
C LYS A 75 -17.29 39.60 11.22
N ALA A 76 -17.13 38.55 11.99
CA ALA A 76 -15.82 37.92 12.16
C ALA A 76 -15.91 36.48 11.66
N THR A 77 -15.62 36.27 10.38
CA THR A 77 -15.36 34.96 9.80
C THR A 77 -14.03 34.44 10.31
N ALA A 78 -14.06 33.83 11.51
CA ALA A 78 -12.98 32.95 11.93
C ALA A 78 -13.00 31.70 11.04
N LYS A 79 -12.14 31.64 10.03
CA LYS A 79 -11.85 30.43 9.28
C LYS A 79 -11.35 29.37 10.26
N ALA A 80 -12.14 28.33 10.46
CA ALA A 80 -11.69 27.09 11.12
C ALA A 80 -10.44 26.57 10.38
N PRO A 81 -9.45 26.01 11.10
CA PRO A 81 -8.26 25.45 10.45
C PRO A 81 -8.67 24.36 9.47
N PRO A 82 -8.05 24.24 8.31
CA PRO A 82 -8.40 23.23 7.32
C PRO A 82 -8.18 21.84 7.91
N LYS A 83 -9.25 21.04 7.94
CA LYS A 83 -9.16 19.61 8.26
C LYS A 83 -8.18 18.96 7.30
N GLN A 84 -7.13 18.36 7.82
CA GLN A 84 -6.02 17.73 7.07
C GLN A 84 -6.40 16.43 6.33
N ASP A 85 -7.68 16.09 6.22
CA ASP A 85 -8.15 14.86 5.55
C ASP A 85 -8.50 15.06 4.06
N GLY A 86 -8.07 16.14 3.44
CA GLY A 86 -8.65 16.68 2.21
C GLY A 86 -8.23 16.06 0.87
N PHE A 87 -7.28 15.10 0.80
CA PHE A 87 -6.85 14.58 -0.51
C PHE A 87 -7.40 13.17 -0.83
N LEU A 88 -7.77 12.39 0.17
CA LEU A 88 -8.53 11.14 0.02
C LEU A 88 -10.05 11.37 0.22
N ALA A 89 -10.47 12.57 0.64
CA ALA A 89 -11.87 12.96 0.64
C ALA A 89 -12.31 13.09 -0.82
N GLU A 90 -13.13 12.16 -1.25
CA GLU A 90 -13.89 12.14 -2.49
C GLU A 90 -14.42 13.54 -2.80
N LYS A 91 -13.75 14.31 -3.68
CA LYS A 91 -14.42 15.41 -4.36
C LYS A 91 -15.50 14.76 -5.19
N VAL A 92 -16.74 14.82 -4.71
CA VAL A 92 -17.91 14.45 -5.48
C VAL A 92 -18.01 15.48 -6.61
N GLY A 93 -17.24 15.27 -7.67
CA GLY A 93 -17.37 15.99 -8.91
C GLY A 93 -18.75 15.71 -9.51
N THR A 94 -19.25 16.63 -10.31
CA THR A 94 -20.48 16.40 -11.06
C THR A 94 -20.35 15.11 -11.89
N ASN A 95 -21.44 14.37 -12.11
CA ASN A 95 -21.43 13.13 -12.90
C ASN A 95 -20.75 13.30 -14.30
N ALA A 96 -20.73 14.52 -14.84
CA ALA A 96 -20.07 14.83 -16.11
C ALA A 96 -18.52 14.90 -15.98
N GLU A 97 -18.02 15.47 -14.89
CA GLU A 97 -16.56 15.53 -14.60
C GLU A 97 -16.01 14.14 -14.32
N GLN A 98 -16.76 13.34 -13.59
CA GLN A 98 -16.37 11.96 -13.28
C GLN A 98 -16.30 11.09 -14.55
N ARG A 99 -17.26 11.24 -15.48
CA ARG A 99 -17.19 10.54 -16.79
C ARG A 99 -15.99 10.97 -17.64
N LYS A 100 -15.59 12.23 -17.57
CA LYS A 100 -14.37 12.71 -18.26
C LYS A 100 -13.11 12.11 -17.65
N ALA A 101 -13.04 12.03 -16.31
CA ALA A 101 -11.94 11.39 -15.60
C ALA A 101 -11.85 9.90 -15.93
N ASP A 102 -12.97 9.18 -15.86
CA ASP A 102 -13.06 7.74 -16.21
C ASP A 102 -12.57 7.48 -17.64
N TRP A 103 -13.00 8.31 -18.61
CA TRP A 103 -12.57 8.19 -19.98
C TRP A 103 -11.07 8.50 -20.18
N ALA A 104 -10.54 9.48 -19.44
CA ALA A 104 -9.12 9.79 -19.47
C ALA A 104 -8.28 8.62 -18.93
N ILE A 105 -8.74 7.96 -17.87
CA ILE A 105 -8.09 6.77 -17.30
C ILE A 105 -8.10 5.62 -18.32
N ILE A 106 -9.23 5.32 -18.94
CA ILE A 106 -9.34 4.28 -19.96
C ILE A 106 -8.41 4.57 -21.14
N LYS A 107 -8.35 5.82 -21.59
CA LYS A 107 -7.44 6.27 -22.66
C LYS A 107 -5.97 6.12 -22.27
N GLU A 108 -5.61 6.44 -21.04
CA GLU A 108 -4.24 6.27 -20.54
C GLU A 108 -3.87 4.78 -20.50
N MET A 109 -4.77 3.93 -19.99
CA MET A 109 -4.57 2.48 -19.93
C MET A 109 -4.47 1.85 -21.32
N SER A 110 -5.18 2.38 -22.33
CA SER A 110 -5.07 1.85 -23.70
C SER A 110 -3.66 1.98 -24.28
N LYS A 111 -2.87 2.97 -23.84
CA LYS A 111 -1.46 3.11 -24.24
C LYS A 111 -0.58 1.97 -23.73
N TYR A 112 -0.88 1.45 -22.54
CA TYR A 112 -0.15 0.31 -21.97
C TYR A 112 -0.56 -1.02 -22.62
N LEU A 113 -1.80 -1.15 -23.12
CA LEU A 113 -2.26 -2.32 -23.88
C LEU A 113 -1.69 -2.36 -25.29
N TRP A 114 -1.53 -1.18 -25.93
CA TRP A 114 -1.01 -1.05 -27.28
C TRP A 114 0.28 -0.23 -27.33
N PRO A 115 1.38 -0.72 -26.71
CA PRO A 115 2.62 0.03 -26.64
C PRO A 115 3.25 0.19 -28.03
N LYS A 116 3.77 1.39 -28.32
CA LYS A 116 4.43 1.67 -29.61
C LYS A 116 5.71 0.85 -29.78
N ASP A 117 6.37 0.51 -28.69
CA ASP A 117 7.74 -0.01 -28.65
C ASP A 117 7.82 -1.57 -28.66
N SER A 118 6.70 -2.30 -28.63
CA SER A 118 6.73 -3.76 -28.57
C SER A 118 5.77 -4.43 -29.55
N LEU A 119 6.30 -4.88 -30.69
CA LEU A 119 5.54 -5.64 -31.71
C LEU A 119 4.96 -6.94 -31.11
N SER A 120 5.74 -7.64 -30.29
CA SER A 120 5.32 -8.89 -29.63
C SER A 120 4.05 -8.72 -28.78
N THR A 121 3.93 -7.61 -28.04
CA THR A 121 2.73 -7.33 -27.23
C THR A 121 1.52 -7.05 -28.12
N ARG A 122 1.67 -6.29 -29.21
CA ARG A 122 0.59 -6.02 -30.17
C ARG A 122 0.09 -7.29 -30.84
N MET A 123 1.01 -8.17 -31.29
CA MET A 123 0.64 -9.45 -31.87
C MET A 123 -0.16 -10.33 -30.91
N ARG A 124 0.23 -10.36 -29.61
CA ARG A 124 -0.52 -11.11 -28.59
C ARG A 124 -1.91 -10.53 -28.34
N VAL A 125 -2.05 -9.21 -28.32
CA VAL A 125 -3.36 -8.56 -28.20
C VAL A 125 -4.23 -8.88 -29.43
N GLY A 126 -3.68 -8.75 -30.63
CA GLY A 126 -4.37 -9.11 -31.88
C GLY A 126 -4.82 -10.57 -31.88
N LEU A 127 -3.93 -11.51 -31.50
CA LEU A 127 -4.26 -12.92 -31.38
C LEU A 127 -5.36 -13.18 -30.33
N ALA A 128 -5.30 -12.51 -29.17
CA ALA A 128 -6.33 -12.64 -28.14
C ALA A 128 -7.71 -12.16 -28.64
N VAL A 129 -7.76 -11.06 -29.40
CA VAL A 129 -8.99 -10.57 -30.02
C VAL A 129 -9.51 -11.54 -31.11
N ALA A 130 -8.64 -12.07 -31.93
CA ALA A 130 -9.01 -13.07 -32.94
C ALA A 130 -9.60 -14.34 -32.30
N LEU A 131 -8.94 -14.87 -31.26
CA LEU A 131 -9.43 -16.01 -30.48
C LEU A 131 -10.78 -15.72 -29.80
N LEU A 132 -10.98 -14.49 -29.29
CA LEU A 132 -12.24 -14.04 -28.68
C LEU A 132 -13.38 -14.10 -29.70
N VAL A 133 -13.18 -13.51 -30.88
CA VAL A 133 -14.19 -13.49 -31.94
C VAL A 133 -14.50 -14.91 -32.41
N SER A 134 -13.46 -15.73 -32.68
CA SER A 134 -13.62 -17.12 -33.10
C SER A 134 -14.36 -17.96 -32.04
N ALA A 135 -13.99 -17.82 -30.76
CA ALA A 135 -14.68 -18.52 -29.67
C ALA A 135 -16.17 -18.16 -29.60
N LYS A 136 -16.52 -16.88 -29.79
CA LYS A 136 -17.92 -16.42 -29.75
C LYS A 136 -18.72 -16.85 -30.97
N LEU A 137 -18.12 -16.83 -32.15
CA LEU A 137 -18.76 -17.37 -33.35
C LEU A 137 -19.04 -18.86 -33.20
N LEU A 138 -18.07 -19.65 -32.71
CA LEU A 138 -18.29 -21.08 -32.47
C LEU A 138 -19.35 -21.31 -31.38
N ASN A 139 -19.36 -20.49 -30.31
CA ASN A 139 -20.35 -20.64 -29.24
C ASN A 139 -21.79 -20.41 -29.74
N VAL A 140 -21.98 -19.45 -30.64
CA VAL A 140 -23.29 -19.15 -31.25
C VAL A 140 -23.73 -20.24 -32.22
N GLN A 141 -22.82 -21.05 -32.79
CA GLN A 141 -23.15 -22.19 -33.66
C GLN A 141 -23.70 -23.41 -32.88
N ILE A 142 -23.42 -23.50 -31.57
CA ILE A 142 -23.84 -24.63 -30.73
C ILE A 142 -25.38 -24.84 -30.75
N PRO A 143 -26.23 -23.80 -30.53
CA PRO A 143 -27.68 -23.94 -30.61
C PRO A 143 -28.18 -24.44 -32.00
N PHE A 144 -27.52 -24.04 -33.10
CA PHE A 144 -27.88 -24.49 -34.44
C PHE A 144 -27.66 -26.00 -34.65
N TYR A 145 -26.53 -26.53 -34.23
CA TYR A 145 -26.30 -27.97 -34.26
C TYR A 145 -27.30 -28.71 -33.38
N PHE A 146 -27.61 -28.17 -32.20
CA PHE A 146 -28.58 -28.80 -31.32
C PHE A 146 -30.01 -28.80 -31.92
N LYS A 147 -30.42 -27.69 -32.57
CA LYS A 147 -31.66 -27.65 -33.36
C LYS A 147 -31.65 -28.77 -34.37
N SER A 148 -30.58 -28.87 -35.19
CA SER A 148 -30.48 -29.88 -36.24
C SER A 148 -30.53 -31.31 -35.69
N ILE A 149 -30.00 -31.57 -34.51
CA ILE A 149 -30.10 -32.87 -33.82
C ILE A 149 -31.57 -33.16 -33.49
N VAL A 150 -32.28 -32.20 -32.84
CA VAL A 150 -33.68 -32.37 -32.44
C VAL A 150 -34.58 -32.58 -33.68
N ASP A 151 -34.41 -31.79 -34.73
CA ASP A 151 -35.19 -31.91 -35.94
C ASP A 151 -34.91 -33.24 -36.66
N SER A 152 -33.66 -33.72 -36.67
CA SER A 152 -33.31 -35.02 -37.25
C SER A 152 -33.90 -36.19 -36.45
N MET A 153 -34.15 -36.06 -35.17
CA MET A 153 -34.78 -37.11 -34.35
C MET A 153 -36.30 -37.19 -34.52
N ASN A 154 -36.91 -36.19 -35.17
CA ASN A 154 -38.34 -36.15 -35.45
C ASN A 154 -38.67 -36.79 -36.81
N ILE A 155 -37.67 -37.35 -37.50
CA ILE A 155 -37.82 -38.12 -38.76
C ILE A 155 -38.02 -39.59 -38.40
N ASP A 156 -38.92 -40.25 -39.10
CA ASP A 156 -39.16 -41.69 -38.92
C ASP A 156 -37.97 -42.51 -39.43
N PHE A 157 -37.10 -42.93 -38.47
CA PHE A 157 -35.85 -43.64 -38.75
C PHE A 157 -36.04 -44.98 -39.49
N MET A 158 -37.25 -45.58 -39.40
CA MET A 158 -37.55 -46.80 -40.11
C MET A 158 -37.80 -46.60 -41.62
N ALA A 159 -38.26 -45.42 -42.03
CA ALA A 159 -38.52 -45.07 -43.39
C ALA A 159 -37.29 -44.66 -44.19
N VAL A 160 -36.26 -44.16 -43.59
CA VAL A 160 -35.08 -43.52 -44.21
C VAL A 160 -33.84 -44.45 -44.30
N GLY A 161 -33.82 -45.55 -43.50
CA GLY A 161 -32.72 -46.52 -43.53
C GLY A 161 -31.43 -46.03 -42.85
N GLY A 162 -30.31 -46.76 -42.95
CA GLY A 162 -29.07 -46.56 -42.26
C GLY A 162 -28.34 -45.20 -42.45
N THR A 163 -28.71 -44.44 -43.49
CA THR A 163 -28.11 -43.11 -43.79
C THR A 163 -28.54 -42.03 -42.74
N ALA A 164 -29.70 -42.16 -42.14
CA ALA A 164 -30.18 -41.23 -41.09
C ALA A 164 -29.28 -41.25 -39.85
N TRP A 165 -28.79 -42.43 -39.44
CA TRP A 165 -27.86 -42.59 -38.35
C TRP A 165 -26.49 -41.95 -38.59
N THR A 166 -25.96 -42.01 -39.81
CA THR A 166 -24.68 -41.38 -40.16
C THR A 166 -24.79 -39.85 -40.17
N VAL A 167 -25.92 -39.30 -40.65
CA VAL A 167 -26.18 -37.85 -40.63
C VAL A 167 -26.36 -37.34 -39.21
N ALA A 168 -27.21 -37.97 -38.41
CA ALA A 168 -27.40 -37.58 -36.99
C ALA A 168 -26.09 -37.69 -36.21
N GLY A 169 -25.33 -38.77 -36.42
CA GLY A 169 -24.02 -38.96 -35.79
C GLY A 169 -23.00 -37.89 -36.15
N SER A 170 -22.95 -37.49 -37.44
CA SER A 170 -22.06 -36.40 -37.87
C SER A 170 -22.41 -35.05 -37.28
N ILE A 171 -23.70 -34.72 -37.11
CA ILE A 171 -24.16 -33.49 -36.46
C ILE A 171 -23.81 -33.50 -34.99
N VAL A 172 -23.97 -34.63 -34.27
CA VAL A 172 -23.56 -34.78 -32.85
C VAL A 172 -22.05 -34.61 -32.68
N LEU A 173 -21.25 -35.19 -33.61
CA LEU A 173 -19.80 -34.98 -33.60
C LEU A 173 -19.44 -33.52 -33.86
N ALA A 174 -20.07 -32.86 -34.82
CA ALA A 174 -19.87 -31.44 -35.13
C ALA A 174 -20.23 -30.56 -33.91
N TYR A 175 -21.34 -30.85 -33.22
CA TYR A 175 -21.70 -30.20 -31.95
C TYR A 175 -20.60 -30.35 -30.88
N GLY A 176 -20.13 -31.59 -30.69
CA GLY A 176 -19.07 -31.88 -29.71
C GLY A 176 -17.77 -31.16 -30.02
N VAL A 177 -17.29 -31.22 -31.25
CA VAL A 177 -16.07 -30.54 -31.71
C VAL A 177 -16.20 -29.03 -31.57
N THR A 178 -17.33 -28.44 -31.99
CA THR A 178 -17.57 -26.98 -31.88
C THR A 178 -17.56 -26.52 -30.41
N ARG A 179 -18.19 -27.28 -29.53
CA ARG A 179 -18.25 -26.99 -28.10
C ARG A 179 -16.87 -27.05 -27.44
N ILE A 180 -16.08 -28.09 -27.75
CA ILE A 180 -14.70 -28.24 -27.25
C ILE A 180 -13.84 -27.11 -27.81
N SER A 181 -13.89 -26.85 -29.13
CA SER A 181 -13.09 -25.81 -29.77
C SER A 181 -13.40 -24.41 -29.22
N SER A 182 -14.67 -24.08 -28.95
CA SER A 182 -15.06 -22.82 -28.33
C SER A 182 -14.44 -22.67 -26.95
N GLY A 183 -14.45 -23.74 -26.12
CA GLY A 183 -13.81 -23.75 -24.80
C GLY A 183 -12.29 -23.58 -24.87
N VAL A 184 -11.64 -24.36 -25.78
CA VAL A 184 -10.18 -24.26 -25.98
C VAL A 184 -9.77 -22.86 -26.44
N PHE A 185 -10.49 -22.23 -27.37
CA PHE A 185 -10.17 -20.87 -27.82
C PHE A 185 -10.36 -19.84 -26.70
N GLN A 186 -11.35 -20.03 -25.82
CA GLN A 186 -11.56 -19.17 -24.69
C GLN A 186 -10.39 -19.28 -23.70
N GLU A 187 -9.94 -20.49 -23.37
CA GLU A 187 -8.80 -20.66 -22.45
C GLU A 187 -7.47 -20.21 -23.08
N LEU A 188 -7.25 -20.47 -24.36
CA LEU A 188 -6.07 -19.99 -25.07
C LEU A 188 -6.01 -18.46 -25.11
N ARG A 189 -7.16 -17.78 -25.34
CA ARG A 189 -7.28 -16.34 -25.24
C ARG A 189 -6.86 -15.86 -23.83
N ASN A 190 -7.36 -16.51 -22.78
CA ASN A 190 -7.05 -16.16 -21.38
C ASN A 190 -5.53 -16.27 -21.14
N ALA A 191 -4.90 -17.34 -21.56
CA ALA A 191 -3.46 -17.57 -21.41
C ALA A 191 -2.61 -16.54 -22.17
N VAL A 192 -2.96 -16.24 -23.42
CA VAL A 192 -2.25 -15.24 -24.23
C VAL A 192 -2.35 -13.85 -23.64
N PHE A 193 -3.55 -13.45 -23.21
CA PHE A 193 -3.79 -12.10 -22.67
C PHE A 193 -3.21 -11.91 -21.27
N ALA A 194 -3.13 -12.95 -20.44
CA ALA A 194 -2.58 -12.87 -19.08
C ALA A 194 -1.17 -12.27 -19.05
N SER A 195 -0.31 -12.67 -20.02
CA SER A 195 1.06 -12.13 -20.10
C SER A 195 1.09 -10.64 -20.46
N VAL A 196 0.13 -10.15 -21.24
CA VAL A 196 0.00 -8.73 -21.62
C VAL A 196 -0.44 -7.92 -20.40
N ALA A 197 -1.49 -8.38 -19.71
CA ALA A 197 -2.02 -7.72 -18.51
C ALA A 197 -0.96 -7.61 -17.41
N GLN A 198 -0.24 -8.70 -17.09
CA GLN A 198 0.78 -8.69 -16.05
C GLN A 198 1.97 -7.77 -16.38
N LYS A 199 2.39 -7.70 -17.64
CA LYS A 199 3.44 -6.75 -18.07
C LYS A 199 2.98 -5.29 -17.90
N ALA A 200 1.73 -4.97 -18.28
CA ALA A 200 1.18 -3.63 -18.11
C ALA A 200 1.10 -3.24 -16.62
N ILE A 201 0.58 -4.13 -15.76
CA ILE A 201 0.47 -3.91 -14.32
C ILE A 201 1.85 -3.65 -13.71
N ARG A 202 2.85 -4.50 -14.04
CA ARG A 202 4.22 -4.35 -13.54
C ARG A 202 4.83 -3.01 -13.94
N LYS A 203 4.64 -2.58 -15.20
CA LYS A 203 5.18 -1.31 -15.68
C LYS A 203 4.56 -0.13 -14.94
N VAL A 204 3.22 -0.09 -14.83
CA VAL A 204 2.54 1.00 -14.11
C VAL A 204 2.94 1.04 -12.63
N ALA A 205 3.00 -0.12 -11.97
CA ALA A 205 3.42 -0.20 -10.57
C ALA A 205 4.84 0.34 -10.36
N ALA A 206 5.78 -0.04 -11.25
CA ALA A 206 7.16 0.45 -11.20
C ALA A 206 7.27 1.95 -11.47
N ASP A 207 6.52 2.47 -12.45
CA ASP A 207 6.52 3.90 -12.80
C ASP A 207 5.96 4.75 -11.63
N VAL A 208 4.85 4.31 -11.01
CA VAL A 208 4.26 4.99 -9.85
C VAL A 208 5.19 4.93 -8.64
N TYR A 209 5.75 3.76 -8.34
CA TYR A 209 6.68 3.60 -7.22
C TYR A 209 7.93 4.47 -7.40
N GLY A 210 8.52 4.47 -8.60
CA GLY A 210 9.64 5.33 -8.94
C GLY A 210 9.30 6.83 -8.81
N HIS A 211 8.08 7.23 -9.19
CA HIS A 211 7.61 8.60 -9.00
C HIS A 211 7.49 8.96 -7.51
N LEU A 212 6.89 8.09 -6.70
CA LEU A 212 6.74 8.32 -5.25
C LEU A 212 8.09 8.48 -4.54
N LEU A 213 9.12 7.70 -4.94
CA LEU A 213 10.48 7.84 -4.39
C LEU A 213 11.15 9.17 -4.76
N ARG A 214 10.69 9.86 -5.82
CA ARG A 214 11.19 11.18 -6.24
C ARG A 214 10.45 12.34 -5.59
N LEU A 215 9.32 12.09 -4.92
CA LEU A 215 8.56 13.14 -4.24
C LEU A 215 9.32 13.67 -3.02
N ASP A 216 9.02 14.92 -2.66
CA ASP A 216 9.67 15.65 -1.59
C ASP A 216 9.42 15.03 -0.20
N LEU A 217 10.35 15.24 0.72
CA LEU A 217 10.23 14.77 2.11
C LEU A 217 8.95 15.28 2.79
N ASN A 218 8.53 16.52 2.49
CA ASN A 218 7.30 17.10 3.04
C ASN A 218 6.04 16.28 2.67
N PHE A 219 5.99 15.73 1.44
CA PHE A 219 4.92 14.86 1.01
C PHE A 219 4.86 13.58 1.86
N HIS A 220 6.01 12.97 2.13
CA HIS A 220 6.09 11.73 2.92
C HIS A 220 5.78 11.95 4.40
N LEU A 221 6.24 13.07 4.99
CA LEU A 221 5.97 13.41 6.39
C LEU A 221 4.52 13.85 6.62
N SER A 222 3.87 14.46 5.63
CA SER A 222 2.47 14.92 5.73
C SER A 222 1.45 13.80 5.57
N ARG A 223 1.85 12.58 5.20
CA ARG A 223 0.96 11.47 4.87
C ARG A 223 1.32 10.19 5.61
N GLN A 224 0.28 9.40 5.89
CA GLN A 224 0.47 8.07 6.47
C GLN A 224 1.01 7.10 5.40
N THR A 225 2.17 6.52 5.62
CA THR A 225 2.83 5.56 4.72
C THR A 225 1.91 4.37 4.37
N GLY A 226 1.15 3.86 5.36
CA GLY A 226 0.18 2.80 5.13
C GLY A 226 -0.95 3.17 4.15
N GLY A 227 -1.34 4.46 4.09
CA GLY A 227 -2.31 4.95 3.12
C GLY A 227 -1.78 4.93 1.69
N LEU A 228 -0.52 5.29 1.48
CA LEU A 228 0.15 5.25 0.18
C LEU A 228 0.31 3.82 -0.34
N THR A 229 0.75 2.90 0.50
CA THR A 229 0.90 1.48 0.14
C THR A 229 -0.45 0.88 -0.25
N ARG A 230 -1.51 1.15 0.50
CA ARG A 230 -2.87 0.71 0.16
C ARG A 230 -3.37 1.32 -1.16
N ALA A 231 -3.06 2.59 -1.45
CA ALA A 231 -3.44 3.23 -2.71
C ALA A 231 -2.76 2.56 -3.92
N ILE A 232 -1.47 2.21 -3.79
CA ILE A 232 -0.74 1.47 -4.83
C ILE A 232 -1.35 0.08 -5.04
N ASP A 233 -1.58 -0.68 -3.96
CA ASP A 233 -2.13 -2.04 -4.03
C ASP A 233 -3.55 -2.04 -4.64
N ARG A 234 -4.44 -1.14 -4.20
CA ARG A 234 -5.79 -1.01 -4.77
C ARG A 234 -5.75 -0.55 -6.22
N GLY A 235 -4.93 0.43 -6.55
CA GLY A 235 -4.81 0.94 -7.90
C GLY A 235 -4.28 -0.11 -8.87
N THR A 236 -3.27 -0.90 -8.50
CA THR A 236 -2.74 -1.99 -9.33
C THR A 236 -3.74 -3.13 -9.51
N LYS A 237 -4.49 -3.49 -8.46
CA LYS A 237 -5.62 -4.44 -8.54
C LYS A 237 -6.74 -3.89 -9.43
N GLY A 238 -7.04 -2.59 -9.33
CA GLY A 238 -8.00 -1.92 -10.20
C GLY A 238 -7.60 -1.97 -11.68
N ILE A 239 -6.33 -1.77 -12.00
CA ILE A 239 -5.79 -1.92 -13.36
C ILE A 239 -6.00 -3.36 -13.86
N SER A 240 -5.64 -4.35 -13.04
CA SER A 240 -5.82 -5.75 -13.39
C SER A 240 -7.28 -6.06 -13.70
N PHE A 241 -8.19 -5.64 -12.84
CA PHE A 241 -9.61 -5.87 -13.01
C PHE A 241 -10.18 -5.15 -14.26
N LEU A 242 -9.81 -3.90 -14.49
CA LEU A 242 -10.23 -3.14 -15.68
C LEU A 242 -9.83 -3.87 -16.97
N LEU A 243 -8.56 -4.26 -17.08
CA LEU A 243 -8.03 -4.91 -18.28
C LEU A 243 -8.68 -6.27 -18.52
N THR A 244 -8.79 -7.10 -17.48
CA THR A 244 -9.39 -8.42 -17.58
C THR A 244 -10.90 -8.33 -17.85
N SER A 245 -11.61 -7.43 -17.18
CA SER A 245 -13.06 -7.28 -17.35
C SER A 245 -13.45 -6.79 -18.73
N MET A 246 -12.69 -5.86 -19.33
CA MET A 246 -12.95 -5.39 -20.68
C MET A 246 -12.83 -6.52 -21.70
N VAL A 247 -11.74 -7.30 -21.64
CA VAL A 247 -11.44 -8.35 -22.61
C VAL A 247 -12.25 -9.62 -22.37
N PHE A 248 -12.53 -9.98 -21.11
CA PHE A 248 -13.15 -11.27 -20.79
C PHE A 248 -14.67 -11.19 -20.55
N HIS A 249 -15.19 -10.00 -20.22
CA HIS A 249 -16.61 -9.85 -19.90
C HIS A 249 -17.31 -8.83 -20.80
N VAL A 250 -16.88 -7.57 -20.82
CA VAL A 250 -17.63 -6.49 -21.47
C VAL A 250 -17.71 -6.68 -23.00
N ILE A 251 -16.55 -6.80 -23.67
CA ILE A 251 -16.48 -6.95 -25.13
C ILE A 251 -17.14 -8.26 -25.58
N PRO A 252 -16.82 -9.43 -24.99
CA PRO A 252 -17.47 -10.67 -25.37
C PRO A 252 -18.98 -10.68 -25.21
N THR A 253 -19.48 -10.10 -24.11
CA THR A 253 -20.93 -10.02 -23.85
C THR A 253 -21.63 -9.11 -24.84
N ALA A 254 -21.07 -7.95 -25.15
CA ALA A 254 -21.63 -7.04 -26.14
C ALA A 254 -21.71 -7.67 -27.53
N LEU A 255 -20.64 -8.39 -27.95
CA LEU A 255 -20.60 -9.11 -29.20
C LEU A 255 -21.63 -10.24 -29.24
N GLU A 256 -21.75 -11.02 -28.16
CA GLU A 256 -22.72 -12.13 -28.05
C GLU A 256 -24.16 -11.65 -28.10
N ILE A 257 -24.51 -10.58 -27.40
CA ILE A 257 -25.83 -9.94 -27.45
C ILE A 257 -26.15 -9.50 -28.88
N GLY A 258 -25.19 -8.81 -29.53
CA GLY A 258 -25.35 -8.37 -30.92
C GLY A 258 -25.60 -9.51 -31.88
N LEU A 259 -24.82 -10.60 -31.78
CA LEU A 259 -24.98 -11.78 -32.61
C LEU A 259 -26.33 -12.48 -32.39
N VAL A 260 -26.70 -12.73 -31.13
CA VAL A 260 -27.98 -13.39 -30.79
C VAL A 260 -29.18 -12.56 -31.25
N CYS A 261 -29.19 -11.23 -31.00
CA CYS A 261 -30.26 -10.38 -31.51
C CYS A 261 -30.36 -10.39 -33.05
N SER A 262 -29.22 -10.36 -33.76
CA SER A 262 -29.20 -10.42 -35.23
C SER A 262 -29.76 -11.73 -35.73
N ILE A 263 -29.41 -12.86 -35.13
CA ILE A 263 -29.91 -14.19 -35.48
C ILE A 263 -31.42 -14.30 -35.26
N LEU A 264 -31.89 -13.87 -34.07
CA LEU A 264 -33.31 -13.91 -33.74
C LEU A 264 -34.14 -13.03 -34.69
N THR A 265 -33.63 -11.88 -35.12
CA THR A 265 -34.28 -11.02 -36.11
C THR A 265 -34.38 -11.68 -37.46
N TRP A 266 -33.25 -12.27 -37.92
CA TRP A 266 -33.14 -12.85 -39.25
C TRP A 266 -33.98 -14.14 -39.41
N GLN A 267 -33.96 -15.03 -38.39
CA GLN A 267 -34.60 -16.36 -38.53
C GLN A 267 -36.04 -16.41 -38.00
N TYR A 268 -36.36 -15.65 -36.95
CA TYR A 268 -37.65 -15.77 -36.25
C TYR A 268 -38.52 -14.50 -36.34
N GLY A 269 -37.98 -13.45 -36.99
CA GLY A 269 -38.73 -12.23 -37.20
C GLY A 269 -38.62 -11.20 -36.05
N SER A 270 -39.28 -10.05 -36.24
CA SER A 270 -39.18 -8.88 -35.40
C SER A 270 -39.74 -9.08 -33.99
N SER A 271 -40.73 -9.95 -33.78
CA SER A 271 -41.37 -10.17 -32.50
C SER A 271 -40.42 -10.76 -31.47
N PHE A 272 -39.61 -11.77 -31.84
CA PHE A 272 -38.58 -12.35 -30.96
C PHE A 272 -37.46 -11.36 -30.64
N ALA A 273 -37.05 -10.60 -31.64
CA ALA A 273 -36.06 -9.56 -31.47
C ALA A 273 -36.56 -8.42 -30.53
N ALA A 274 -37.82 -8.03 -30.66
CA ALA A 274 -38.45 -6.99 -29.82
C ALA A 274 -38.51 -7.41 -28.34
N ILE A 275 -38.93 -8.66 -28.05
CA ILE A 275 -38.92 -9.19 -26.68
C ILE A 275 -37.48 -9.21 -26.14
N THR A 276 -36.51 -9.70 -26.90
CA THR A 276 -35.12 -9.74 -26.49
C THR A 276 -34.59 -8.34 -26.22
N ALA A 277 -34.80 -7.39 -27.14
CA ALA A 277 -34.35 -5.99 -26.95
C ALA A 277 -35.00 -5.32 -25.73
N THR A 278 -36.30 -5.49 -25.54
CA THR A 278 -37.04 -4.96 -24.40
C THR A 278 -36.53 -5.54 -23.07
N THR A 279 -36.28 -6.86 -23.06
CA THR A 279 -35.71 -7.54 -21.92
C THR A 279 -34.31 -7.01 -21.58
N MET A 280 -33.46 -6.83 -22.58
CA MET A 280 -32.10 -6.30 -22.42
C MET A 280 -32.12 -4.87 -21.88
N ILE A 281 -32.99 -4.02 -22.41
CA ILE A 281 -33.16 -2.64 -21.92
C ILE A 281 -33.69 -2.66 -20.49
N GLY A 282 -34.79 -3.38 -20.21
CA GLY A 282 -35.38 -3.50 -18.89
C GLY A 282 -34.40 -4.05 -17.84
N TYR A 283 -33.67 -5.11 -18.19
CA TYR A 283 -32.63 -5.68 -17.32
C TYR A 283 -31.52 -4.69 -17.03
N THR A 284 -31.04 -3.99 -18.07
CA THR A 284 -29.96 -3.00 -17.92
C THR A 284 -30.39 -1.81 -17.05
N VAL A 285 -31.56 -1.25 -17.32
CA VAL A 285 -32.12 -0.13 -16.54
C VAL A 285 -32.34 -0.53 -15.09
N PHE A 286 -32.97 -1.69 -14.84
CA PHE A 286 -33.17 -2.21 -13.50
C PHE A 286 -31.84 -2.44 -12.76
N THR A 287 -30.86 -3.03 -13.43
CA THR A 287 -29.54 -3.29 -12.86
C THR A 287 -28.82 -2.00 -12.50
N ILE A 288 -28.81 -0.99 -13.39
CA ILE A 288 -28.14 0.30 -13.14
C ILE A 288 -28.79 1.05 -11.99
N THR A 289 -30.14 1.18 -11.98
CA THR A 289 -30.88 1.91 -10.95
C THR A 289 -30.74 1.27 -9.58
N THR A 290 -30.95 -0.05 -9.50
CA THR A 290 -30.81 -0.81 -8.26
C THR A 290 -29.36 -0.81 -7.76
N THR A 291 -28.38 -0.92 -8.63
CA THR A 291 -26.95 -0.86 -8.26
C THR A 291 -26.58 0.52 -7.73
N SER A 292 -27.07 1.58 -8.33
CA SER A 292 -26.87 2.96 -7.83
C SER A 292 -27.43 3.15 -6.42
N TRP A 293 -28.65 2.67 -6.18
CA TRP A 293 -29.27 2.68 -4.83
C TRP A 293 -28.47 1.87 -3.81
N ARG A 294 -27.97 0.68 -4.17
CA ARG A 294 -27.14 -0.20 -3.31
C ARG A 294 -25.79 0.39 -2.94
N THR A 295 -25.23 1.26 -3.77
CA THR A 295 -23.93 1.90 -3.52
C THR A 295 -23.90 2.64 -2.18
N LYS A 296 -25.04 3.22 -1.74
CA LYS A 296 -25.17 3.87 -0.43
C LYS A 296 -24.86 2.90 0.73
N PHE A 297 -25.43 1.70 0.70
CA PHE A 297 -25.23 0.69 1.75
C PHE A 297 -23.79 0.16 1.74
N ARG A 298 -23.20 -0.02 0.55
CA ARG A 298 -21.82 -0.47 0.43
C ARG A 298 -20.81 0.57 0.95
N LYS A 299 -21.06 1.86 0.70
CA LYS A 299 -20.24 2.95 1.29
C LYS A 299 -20.31 2.93 2.82
N GLN A 300 -21.49 2.70 3.40
CA GLN A 300 -21.66 2.59 4.84
C GLN A 300 -20.92 1.37 5.42
N ALA A 301 -21.02 0.21 4.76
CA ALA A 301 -20.32 -1.00 5.18
C ALA A 301 -18.79 -0.82 5.10
N ASN A 302 -18.26 -0.26 4.01
CA ASN A 302 -16.83 -0.01 3.88
C ASN A 302 -16.31 1.00 4.92
N ALA A 303 -17.09 2.02 5.27
CA ALA A 303 -16.72 2.98 6.31
C ALA A 303 -16.66 2.30 7.70
N ALA A 304 -17.62 1.42 7.99
CA ALA A 304 -17.65 0.66 9.25
C ALA A 304 -16.51 -0.36 9.32
N ASP A 305 -16.20 -1.06 8.22
CA ASP A 305 -15.07 -1.99 8.09
C ASP A 305 -13.73 -1.30 8.33
N ASN A 306 -13.52 -0.16 7.66
CA ASN A 306 -12.31 0.64 7.86
C ASN A 306 -12.17 1.11 9.32
N LYS A 307 -13.27 1.48 9.98
CA LYS A 307 -13.26 1.87 11.40
C LYS A 307 -12.87 0.70 12.29
N ALA A 308 -13.43 -0.49 12.06
CA ALA A 308 -13.07 -1.70 12.81
C ALA A 308 -11.59 -2.07 12.60
N ALA A 309 -11.12 -2.06 11.35
CA ALA A 309 -9.72 -2.30 11.03
C ALA A 309 -8.77 -1.28 11.70
N THR A 310 -9.16 0.00 11.76
CA THR A 310 -8.35 1.02 12.43
C THR A 310 -8.25 0.74 13.92
N VAL A 311 -9.35 0.38 14.59
CA VAL A 311 -9.34 0.03 16.03
C VAL A 311 -8.42 -1.16 16.28
N ALA A 312 -8.52 -2.23 15.48
CA ALA A 312 -7.67 -3.41 15.63
C ALA A 312 -6.18 -3.08 15.46
N VAL A 313 -5.82 -2.36 14.39
CA VAL A 313 -4.44 -1.96 14.11
C VAL A 313 -3.87 -1.07 15.23
N ASP A 314 -4.67 -0.13 15.71
CA ASP A 314 -4.25 0.80 16.77
C ASP A 314 -3.94 0.06 18.08
N SER A 315 -4.82 -0.88 18.49
CA SER A 315 -4.61 -1.72 19.68
C SER A 315 -3.38 -2.65 19.53
N LEU A 316 -3.12 -3.19 18.32
CA LEU A 316 -1.98 -4.08 18.08
C LEU A 316 -0.65 -3.32 18.01
N ILE A 317 -0.64 -2.10 17.45
CA ILE A 317 0.56 -1.25 17.45
C ILE A 317 0.93 -0.85 18.88
N ASN A 318 -0.07 -0.59 19.74
CA ASN A 318 0.10 -0.20 21.13
C ASN A 318 -0.04 -1.40 22.08
N TYR A 319 0.34 -2.62 21.65
CA TYR A 319 0.15 -3.84 22.43
C TYR A 319 0.73 -3.77 23.82
N GLU A 320 1.96 -3.24 23.97
CA GLU A 320 2.61 -3.08 25.26
C GLU A 320 1.79 -2.20 26.21
N ALA A 321 1.28 -1.07 25.70
CA ALA A 321 0.44 -0.17 26.50
C ALA A 321 -0.86 -0.87 26.94
N VAL A 322 -1.49 -1.66 26.07
CA VAL A 322 -2.68 -2.45 26.44
C VAL A 322 -2.34 -3.41 27.59
N LYS A 323 -1.16 -4.05 27.55
CA LYS A 323 -0.69 -4.97 28.60
C LYS A 323 -0.30 -4.24 29.87
N TYR A 324 0.44 -3.13 29.80
CA TYR A 324 0.85 -2.36 30.96
C TYR A 324 -0.34 -1.87 31.80
N PHE A 325 -1.44 -1.52 31.14
CA PHE A 325 -2.65 -1.04 31.81
C PHE A 325 -3.73 -2.12 32.00
N ASN A 326 -3.49 -3.36 31.58
CA ASN A 326 -4.42 -4.51 31.69
C ASN A 326 -5.83 -4.19 31.12
N ASN A 327 -5.87 -3.55 29.95
CA ASN A 327 -7.08 -3.02 29.31
C ASN A 327 -7.59 -3.89 28.13
N GLU A 328 -7.24 -5.18 28.07
CA GLU A 328 -7.63 -6.09 26.97
C GLU A 328 -9.14 -6.18 26.82
N ALA A 329 -9.87 -6.31 27.94
CA ALA A 329 -11.32 -6.41 27.92
C ALA A 329 -11.99 -5.13 27.35
N TYR A 330 -11.41 -3.96 27.61
CA TYR A 330 -11.87 -2.69 27.04
C TYR A 330 -11.63 -2.63 25.53
N GLU A 331 -10.44 -2.99 25.06
CA GLU A 331 -10.12 -2.98 23.62
C GLU A 331 -10.95 -4.01 22.85
N ILE A 332 -11.17 -5.21 23.40
CA ILE A 332 -12.06 -6.24 22.83
C ILE A 332 -13.48 -5.68 22.68
N LYS A 333 -14.02 -5.05 23.72
CA LYS A 333 -15.37 -4.45 23.69
C LYS A 333 -15.48 -3.31 22.67
N LYS A 334 -14.45 -2.46 22.57
CA LYS A 334 -14.38 -1.37 21.59
C LYS A 334 -14.34 -1.89 20.15
N TYR A 335 -13.59 -2.96 19.92
CA TYR A 335 -13.52 -3.64 18.62
C TYR A 335 -14.85 -4.30 18.27
N ASP A 336 -15.48 -5.02 19.21
CA ASP A 336 -16.79 -5.65 19.02
C ASP A 336 -17.88 -4.63 18.67
N GLN A 337 -17.90 -3.47 19.32
CA GLN A 337 -18.82 -2.37 18.97
C GLN A 337 -18.63 -1.86 17.53
N ALA A 338 -17.38 -1.82 17.05
CA ALA A 338 -17.08 -1.45 15.67
C ALA A 338 -17.54 -2.54 14.69
N LEU A 339 -17.33 -3.82 15.03
CA LEU A 339 -17.81 -4.97 14.27
C LEU A 339 -19.33 -5.04 14.19
N GLN A 340 -20.05 -4.73 15.26
CA GLN A 340 -21.54 -4.67 15.25
C GLN A 340 -22.07 -3.61 14.27
N GLN A 341 -21.37 -2.46 14.14
CA GLN A 341 -21.72 -1.45 13.13
C GLN A 341 -21.51 -1.99 11.71
N TYR A 342 -20.40 -2.70 11.49
CA TYR A 342 -20.11 -3.36 10.22
C TYR A 342 -21.13 -4.45 9.90
N GLU A 343 -21.48 -5.31 10.85
CA GLU A 343 -22.49 -6.37 10.72
C GLU A 343 -23.84 -5.80 10.23
N LYS A 344 -24.38 -4.79 10.93
CA LYS A 344 -25.65 -4.13 10.55
C LYS A 344 -25.62 -3.56 9.13
N ALA A 345 -24.48 -2.97 8.74
CA ALA A 345 -24.30 -2.43 7.39
C ALA A 345 -24.16 -3.55 6.35
N SER A 346 -23.43 -4.61 6.67
CA SER A 346 -23.21 -5.78 5.81
C SER A 346 -24.50 -6.53 5.51
N ILE A 347 -25.37 -6.71 6.51
CA ILE A 347 -26.71 -7.30 6.31
C ILE A 347 -27.50 -6.51 5.27
N LYS A 348 -27.50 -5.16 5.34
CA LYS A 348 -28.17 -4.31 4.33
C LYS A 348 -27.58 -4.48 2.94
N VAL A 349 -26.28 -4.68 2.83
CA VAL A 349 -25.61 -4.97 1.54
C VAL A 349 -26.10 -6.29 0.98
N GLN A 350 -26.16 -7.35 1.79
CA GLN A 350 -26.61 -8.69 1.36
C GLN A 350 -28.10 -8.71 0.98
N THR A 351 -28.97 -8.13 1.79
CA THR A 351 -30.42 -8.07 1.48
C THR A 351 -30.70 -7.26 0.21
N SER A 352 -29.99 -6.16 0.00
CA SER A 352 -30.10 -5.39 -1.25
C SER A 352 -29.54 -6.15 -2.48
N LEU A 353 -28.56 -7.06 -2.28
CA LEU A 353 -28.08 -7.95 -3.34
C LEU A 353 -29.12 -9.00 -3.71
N ALA A 354 -29.76 -9.60 -2.71
CA ALA A 354 -30.83 -10.55 -2.93
C ALA A 354 -31.98 -9.91 -3.74
N PHE A 355 -32.37 -8.68 -3.41
CA PHE A 355 -33.37 -7.93 -4.17
C PHE A 355 -32.95 -7.71 -5.63
N LEU A 356 -31.69 -7.33 -5.89
CA LEU A 356 -31.16 -7.18 -7.26
C LEU A 356 -31.27 -8.50 -8.04
N ASN A 357 -30.75 -9.60 -7.46
CA ASN A 357 -30.73 -10.89 -8.14
C ASN A 357 -32.16 -11.43 -8.39
N SER A 358 -33.07 -11.27 -7.42
CA SER A 358 -34.47 -11.68 -7.60
C SER A 358 -35.17 -10.90 -8.70
N GLY A 359 -34.98 -9.58 -8.78
CA GLY A 359 -35.55 -8.77 -9.84
C GLY A 359 -34.98 -9.09 -11.22
N GLN A 360 -33.68 -9.34 -11.31
CA GLN A 360 -33.01 -9.77 -12.53
C GLN A 360 -33.57 -11.13 -13.03
N ASN A 361 -33.69 -12.10 -12.12
CA ASN A 361 -34.26 -13.40 -12.43
C ASN A 361 -35.74 -13.28 -12.86
N PHE A 362 -36.51 -12.41 -12.22
CA PHE A 362 -37.92 -12.17 -12.60
C PHE A 362 -38.03 -11.64 -14.04
N ILE A 363 -37.25 -10.59 -14.39
CA ILE A 363 -37.24 -10.02 -15.75
C ILE A 363 -36.86 -11.07 -16.78
N PHE A 364 -35.80 -11.85 -16.51
CA PHE A 364 -35.30 -12.85 -17.42
C PHE A 364 -36.30 -14.02 -17.61
N SER A 365 -36.84 -14.54 -16.51
CA SER A 365 -37.81 -15.65 -16.57
C SER A 365 -39.12 -15.25 -17.25
N SER A 366 -39.58 -14.01 -17.04
CA SER A 366 -40.76 -13.49 -17.74
C SER A 366 -40.54 -13.42 -19.27
N ALA A 367 -39.36 -12.94 -19.69
CA ALA A 367 -39.02 -12.88 -21.10
C ALA A 367 -38.90 -14.28 -21.71
N LEU A 368 -38.25 -15.20 -21.00
CA LEU A 368 -38.13 -16.60 -21.43
C LEU A 368 -39.52 -17.23 -21.61
N THR A 369 -40.43 -17.04 -20.66
CA THR A 369 -41.77 -17.55 -20.73
C THR A 369 -42.54 -16.97 -21.94
N GLY A 370 -42.44 -15.65 -22.20
CA GLY A 370 -43.05 -15.01 -23.35
C GLY A 370 -42.51 -15.51 -24.67
N MET A 371 -41.21 -15.71 -24.76
CA MET A 371 -40.57 -16.27 -26.01
C MET A 371 -40.91 -17.73 -26.24
N MET A 372 -40.98 -18.53 -25.17
CA MET A 372 -41.41 -19.94 -25.28
C MET A 372 -42.86 -20.01 -25.69
N TYR A 373 -43.73 -19.12 -25.21
CA TYR A 373 -45.13 -19.05 -25.63
C TYR A 373 -45.24 -18.75 -27.15
N LEU A 374 -44.52 -17.74 -27.64
CA LEU A 374 -44.47 -17.42 -29.07
C LEU A 374 -43.91 -18.58 -29.94
N ALA A 375 -42.86 -19.24 -29.42
CA ALA A 375 -42.28 -20.38 -30.12
C ALA A 375 -43.27 -21.58 -30.17
N CYS A 376 -43.97 -21.87 -29.08
CA CYS A 376 -45.02 -22.90 -29.07
C CYS A 376 -46.19 -22.58 -30.03
N ALA A 377 -46.63 -21.32 -30.08
CA ALA A 377 -47.65 -20.89 -31.04
C ALA A 377 -47.17 -21.10 -32.50
N GLY A 378 -45.92 -20.71 -32.83
CA GLY A 378 -45.34 -20.91 -34.13
C GLY A 378 -45.18 -22.39 -34.53
N VAL A 379 -44.90 -23.26 -33.56
CA VAL A 379 -44.87 -24.73 -33.81
C VAL A 379 -46.30 -25.25 -34.07
N SER A 380 -47.29 -24.77 -33.32
CA SER A 380 -48.71 -25.13 -33.52
C SER A 380 -49.21 -24.68 -34.89
N ASP A 381 -48.82 -23.50 -35.37
CA ASP A 381 -49.15 -22.95 -36.67
C ASP A 381 -48.34 -23.57 -37.82
N GLY A 382 -47.41 -24.48 -37.54
CA GLY A 382 -46.56 -25.13 -38.51
C GLY A 382 -45.46 -24.24 -39.16
N THR A 383 -45.27 -23.03 -38.62
CA THR A 383 -44.24 -22.07 -39.11
C THR A 383 -42.88 -22.32 -38.50
N LEU A 384 -42.80 -22.97 -37.33
CA LEU A 384 -41.55 -23.31 -36.61
C LEU A 384 -41.48 -24.81 -36.35
N THR A 385 -40.27 -25.33 -36.17
CA THR A 385 -40.01 -26.71 -35.77
C THR A 385 -39.84 -26.84 -34.25
N VAL A 386 -39.91 -28.09 -33.75
CA VAL A 386 -39.59 -28.35 -32.31
C VAL A 386 -38.13 -27.99 -32.02
N GLY A 387 -37.23 -28.16 -33.01
CA GLY A 387 -35.82 -27.73 -32.88
C GLY A 387 -35.68 -26.22 -32.74
N ASP A 388 -36.57 -25.43 -33.41
CA ASP A 388 -36.57 -23.97 -33.27
C ASP A 388 -36.91 -23.53 -31.83
N LEU A 389 -37.90 -24.15 -31.20
CA LEU A 389 -38.27 -23.89 -29.81
C LEU A 389 -37.08 -24.13 -28.86
N VAL A 390 -36.36 -25.23 -29.07
CA VAL A 390 -35.16 -25.56 -28.27
C VAL A 390 -34.02 -24.60 -28.57
N MET A 391 -33.83 -24.19 -29.83
CA MET A 391 -32.80 -23.23 -30.21
C MET A 391 -33.03 -21.85 -29.55
N VAL A 392 -34.26 -21.32 -29.62
CA VAL A 392 -34.63 -20.05 -28.98
C VAL A 392 -34.37 -20.09 -27.50
N ASN A 393 -34.76 -21.19 -26.84
CA ASN A 393 -34.49 -21.39 -25.42
C ASN A 393 -32.97 -21.36 -25.11
N GLN A 394 -32.17 -22.09 -25.88
CA GLN A 394 -30.70 -22.12 -25.67
C GLN A 394 -30.04 -20.77 -25.93
N LEU A 395 -30.42 -20.04 -26.98
CA LEU A 395 -29.89 -18.69 -27.27
C LEU A 395 -30.16 -17.72 -26.13
N LEU A 396 -31.34 -17.80 -25.52
CA LEU A 396 -31.66 -16.97 -24.36
C LEU A 396 -30.85 -17.36 -23.11
N PHE A 397 -30.79 -18.67 -22.80
CA PHE A 397 -29.99 -19.14 -21.66
C PHE A 397 -28.52 -18.77 -21.81
N GLN A 398 -27.98 -18.77 -23.04
CA GLN A 398 -26.62 -18.33 -23.30
C GLN A 398 -26.38 -16.86 -22.91
N LEU A 399 -27.40 -15.99 -23.04
CA LEU A 399 -27.31 -14.58 -22.61
C LEU A 399 -27.46 -14.40 -21.08
N SER A 400 -28.11 -15.33 -20.36
CA SER A 400 -28.39 -15.17 -18.93
C SER A 400 -27.13 -15.11 -18.10
N VAL A 401 -26.14 -15.94 -18.39
CA VAL A 401 -24.87 -16.03 -17.62
C VAL A 401 -24.08 -14.72 -17.68
N PRO A 402 -23.74 -14.19 -18.86
CA PRO A 402 -23.02 -12.91 -18.96
C PRO A 402 -23.83 -11.74 -18.34
N LEU A 403 -25.15 -11.74 -18.46
CA LEU A 403 -26.00 -10.70 -17.89
C LEU A 403 -26.00 -10.70 -16.37
N ASN A 404 -26.04 -11.86 -15.75
CA ASN A 404 -25.95 -11.97 -14.28
C ASN A 404 -24.64 -11.41 -13.75
N PHE A 405 -23.53 -11.57 -14.48
CA PHE A 405 -22.25 -11.01 -14.14
C PHE A 405 -22.13 -9.51 -14.45
N LEU A 406 -22.88 -8.97 -15.41
CA LEU A 406 -22.77 -7.57 -15.85
C LEU A 406 -22.93 -6.59 -14.70
N GLY A 407 -23.85 -6.81 -13.77
CA GLY A 407 -24.07 -5.96 -12.58
C GLY A 407 -22.87 -5.98 -11.62
N SER A 408 -22.22 -7.13 -11.43
CA SER A 408 -21.03 -7.25 -10.59
C SER A 408 -19.81 -6.62 -11.25
N VAL A 409 -19.61 -6.90 -12.53
CA VAL A 409 -18.53 -6.33 -13.35
C VAL A 409 -18.63 -4.80 -13.41
N TYR A 410 -19.83 -4.24 -13.62
CA TYR A 410 -20.03 -2.78 -13.62
C TYR A 410 -19.64 -2.12 -12.30
N ARG A 411 -20.04 -2.73 -11.16
CA ARG A 411 -19.70 -2.20 -9.84
C ARG A 411 -18.20 -2.22 -9.57
N GLU A 412 -17.58 -3.36 -9.84
CA GLU A 412 -16.14 -3.55 -9.62
C GLU A 412 -15.32 -2.66 -10.56
N LEU A 413 -15.79 -2.53 -11.82
CA LEU A 413 -15.19 -1.62 -12.78
C LEU A 413 -15.20 -0.17 -12.30
N ARG A 414 -16.34 0.28 -11.76
CA ARG A 414 -16.46 1.63 -11.20
C ARG A 414 -15.56 1.82 -9.97
N GLN A 415 -15.48 0.84 -9.09
CA GLN A 415 -14.56 0.88 -7.94
C GLN A 415 -13.10 0.91 -8.42
N SER A 416 -12.76 0.07 -9.38
CA SER A 416 -11.43 0.02 -9.97
C SER A 416 -11.03 1.35 -10.62
N LEU A 417 -11.96 2.03 -11.30
CA LEU A 417 -11.70 3.36 -11.88
C LEU A 417 -11.40 4.41 -10.79
N LEU A 418 -12.11 4.39 -9.66
CA LEU A 418 -11.84 5.28 -8.52
C LEU A 418 -10.48 4.98 -7.87
N ASP A 419 -10.15 3.70 -7.70
CA ASP A 419 -8.85 3.30 -7.14
C ASP A 419 -7.69 3.69 -8.08
N MET A 420 -7.90 3.57 -9.38
CA MET A 420 -6.96 4.02 -10.40
C MET A 420 -6.85 5.54 -10.46
N GLU A 421 -7.96 6.28 -10.31
CA GLU A 421 -7.94 7.73 -10.24
C GLU A 421 -7.04 8.21 -9.10
N THR A 422 -7.17 7.57 -7.92
CA THR A 422 -6.29 7.84 -6.78
C THR A 422 -4.82 7.58 -7.11
N LEU A 423 -4.52 6.46 -7.78
CA LEU A 423 -3.16 6.09 -8.19
C LEU A 423 -2.58 7.11 -9.19
N PHE A 424 -3.33 7.48 -10.23
CA PHE A 424 -2.89 8.45 -11.23
C PHE A 424 -2.79 9.87 -10.68
N ASN A 425 -3.63 10.24 -9.70
CA ASN A 425 -3.51 11.51 -9.02
C ASN A 425 -2.23 11.58 -8.17
N LEU A 426 -1.77 10.46 -7.58
CA LEU A 426 -0.45 10.38 -6.96
C LEU A 426 0.67 10.62 -7.98
N GLN A 427 0.56 10.08 -9.18
CA GLN A 427 1.54 10.27 -10.25
C GLN A 427 1.59 11.72 -10.80
N LYS A 428 0.48 12.45 -10.67
CA LYS A 428 0.39 13.88 -11.09
C LYS A 428 0.94 14.85 -10.06
N VAL A 429 1.25 14.40 -8.83
CA VAL A 429 1.85 15.27 -7.81
C VAL A 429 3.18 15.77 -8.34
N ASN A 430 3.36 17.08 -8.34
CA ASN A 430 4.57 17.68 -8.88
C ASN A 430 5.76 17.43 -7.95
N VAL A 431 6.90 17.04 -8.51
CA VAL A 431 8.17 16.98 -7.79
C VAL A 431 8.74 18.38 -7.74
N THR A 432 8.85 18.98 -6.55
CA THR A 432 9.30 20.36 -6.36
C THR A 432 10.82 20.43 -6.49
N ILE A 433 11.52 19.47 -5.84
CA ILE A 433 12.98 19.42 -5.80
C ILE A 433 13.48 18.51 -6.92
N LYS A 434 13.98 19.09 -7.99
CA LYS A 434 14.52 18.39 -9.16
C LYS A 434 15.76 19.10 -9.70
N ASP A 435 16.57 18.39 -10.45
CA ASP A 435 17.72 18.94 -11.11
C ASP A 435 17.30 19.95 -12.19
N LYS A 436 18.05 21.05 -12.30
CA LYS A 436 17.95 21.94 -13.44
C LYS A 436 18.48 21.21 -14.70
N PRO A 437 17.98 21.55 -15.91
CA PRO A 437 18.42 20.88 -17.14
C PRO A 437 19.95 20.96 -17.38
N GLU A 438 20.58 22.01 -16.87
CA GLU A 438 22.02 22.29 -17.04
C GLU A 438 22.85 21.94 -15.78
N ALA A 439 22.26 21.26 -14.78
CA ALA A 439 22.93 20.93 -13.54
C ALA A 439 24.16 20.04 -13.78
N LYS A 440 25.30 20.49 -13.27
CA LYS A 440 26.58 19.76 -13.34
C LYS A 440 26.80 18.94 -12.07
N ALA A 441 27.69 17.95 -12.13
CA ALA A 441 28.13 17.24 -10.94
C ALA A 441 28.83 18.20 -9.97
N LEU A 442 28.61 18.02 -8.67
CA LEU A 442 29.34 18.76 -7.63
C LEU A 442 30.83 18.40 -7.67
N VAL A 443 31.69 19.40 -7.71
CA VAL A 443 33.14 19.25 -7.64
C VAL A 443 33.61 19.96 -6.37
N LEU A 444 34.60 19.37 -5.67
CA LEU A 444 35.09 19.90 -4.40
C LEU A 444 36.57 20.32 -4.50
N PRO A 445 36.91 21.39 -5.25
CA PRO A 445 38.28 21.82 -5.45
C PRO A 445 38.94 22.40 -4.19
N LYS A 446 38.12 22.95 -3.26
CA LYS A 446 38.61 23.52 -1.99
C LYS A 446 38.50 22.55 -0.82
N GLY A 447 38.05 21.31 -1.05
CA GLY A 447 37.90 20.29 -0.01
C GLY A 447 36.57 20.33 0.72
N GLY A 448 35.55 21.01 0.19
CA GLY A 448 34.20 21.02 0.71
C GLY A 448 33.93 22.08 1.78
N GLU A 449 34.27 23.33 1.50
CA GLU A 449 33.81 24.48 2.30
C GLU A 449 32.30 24.63 2.12
N ILE A 450 31.56 24.81 3.24
CA ILE A 450 30.11 24.99 3.20
C ILE A 450 29.79 26.39 3.69
N ARG A 451 29.02 27.16 2.91
CA ARG A 451 28.64 28.52 3.24
C ARG A 451 27.13 28.74 3.14
N PHE A 452 26.55 29.21 4.21
CA PHE A 452 25.17 29.69 4.27
C PHE A 452 25.20 31.20 4.16
N GLU A 453 24.48 31.77 3.20
CA GLU A 453 24.42 33.23 2.97
C GLU A 453 22.99 33.72 3.10
N ASN A 454 22.71 34.45 4.19
CA ASN A 454 21.42 35.07 4.51
C ASN A 454 20.22 34.11 4.33
N VAL A 455 20.35 32.89 4.88
CA VAL A 455 19.37 31.83 4.69
C VAL A 455 18.15 32.04 5.56
N HIS A 456 16.98 32.11 4.94
CA HIS A 456 15.67 32.09 5.59
C HIS A 456 14.94 30.81 5.23
N PHE A 457 14.33 30.17 6.24
CA PHE A 457 13.58 28.94 6.02
C PHE A 457 12.55 28.69 7.12
N GLY A 458 11.39 28.14 6.75
CA GLY A 458 10.38 27.62 7.65
C GLY A 458 9.64 26.43 7.06
N TYR A 459 9.33 25.41 7.89
CA TYR A 459 8.49 24.28 7.47
C TYR A 459 7.04 24.67 7.20
N ARG A 460 6.62 25.82 7.73
CA ARG A 460 5.32 26.44 7.50
C ARG A 460 5.51 27.94 7.25
N PRO A 461 4.66 28.56 6.43
CA PRO A 461 4.78 29.99 6.12
C PRO A 461 4.65 30.90 7.34
N ASP A 462 3.89 30.45 8.35
CA ASP A 462 3.61 31.19 9.60
C ASP A 462 4.74 31.07 10.64
N ARG A 463 5.68 30.12 10.50
CA ARG A 463 6.75 29.89 11.45
C ARG A 463 8.10 29.71 10.79
N LYS A 464 8.91 30.77 10.75
CA LYS A 464 10.29 30.71 10.28
C LYS A 464 11.21 30.12 11.36
N ILE A 465 12.03 29.15 10.96
CA ILE A 465 13.03 28.49 11.80
C ILE A 465 14.39 29.16 11.67
N LEU A 466 14.82 29.44 10.43
CA LEU A 466 16.04 30.21 10.17
C LEU A 466 15.66 31.60 9.71
N LYS A 467 16.33 32.63 10.25
CA LYS A 467 15.99 34.04 10.10
C LYS A 467 17.21 34.85 9.64
N GLY A 468 17.71 34.58 8.43
CA GLY A 468 18.88 35.24 7.87
C GLY A 468 20.20 34.64 8.37
N LEU A 469 20.26 33.33 8.47
CA LEU A 469 21.46 32.63 8.90
C LEU A 469 22.61 32.82 7.91
N SER A 470 23.74 33.32 8.38
CA SER A 470 25.00 33.41 7.64
C SER A 470 26.11 32.77 8.43
N VAL A 471 26.72 31.72 7.87
CA VAL A 471 27.81 30.98 8.53
C VAL A 471 28.66 30.26 7.51
N THR A 472 29.97 30.18 7.75
CA THR A 472 30.92 29.41 6.94
C THR A 472 31.51 28.27 7.77
N ILE A 473 31.47 27.06 7.21
CA ILE A 473 32.10 25.85 7.72
C ILE A 473 33.35 25.62 6.87
N PRO A 474 34.56 25.83 7.39
CA PRO A 474 35.78 25.73 6.61
C PRO A 474 36.04 24.28 6.14
N ALA A 475 36.67 24.14 4.97
CA ALA A 475 37.05 22.85 4.42
C ALA A 475 38.02 22.10 5.35
N GLY A 476 37.86 20.80 5.46
CA GLY A 476 38.74 19.91 6.23
C GLY A 476 38.68 20.11 7.74
N LYS A 477 37.75 20.91 8.27
CA LYS A 477 37.62 21.22 9.70
C LYS A 477 36.53 20.42 10.38
N LYS A 478 36.74 20.15 11.67
CA LYS A 478 35.76 19.58 12.56
C LYS A 478 34.96 20.71 13.21
N VAL A 479 33.69 20.85 12.84
CA VAL A 479 32.81 21.92 13.28
C VAL A 479 31.65 21.36 14.10
N ALA A 480 31.34 22.01 15.24
CA ALA A 480 30.18 21.68 16.03
C ALA A 480 29.08 22.73 15.89
N VAL A 481 27.83 22.29 15.87
CA VAL A 481 26.63 23.17 15.91
C VAL A 481 25.83 22.84 17.18
N VAL A 482 25.74 23.82 18.08
CA VAL A 482 25.07 23.68 19.37
C VAL A 482 23.98 24.76 19.57
N GLY A 483 23.14 24.59 20.56
CA GLY A 483 22.09 25.55 20.91
C GLY A 483 20.83 24.86 21.46
N PRO A 484 19.86 25.62 21.93
CA PRO A 484 18.63 25.13 22.52
C PRO A 484 17.83 24.22 21.56
N SER A 485 16.93 23.41 22.12
CA SER A 485 16.05 22.59 21.28
C SER A 485 15.16 23.49 20.40
N GLY A 486 15.00 23.11 19.14
CA GLY A 486 14.17 23.86 18.17
C GLY A 486 14.83 25.09 17.53
N CYS A 487 16.10 25.42 17.82
CA CYS A 487 16.81 26.55 17.20
C CYS A 487 17.19 26.36 15.71
N GLY A 488 17.02 25.16 15.15
CA GLY A 488 17.25 24.89 13.73
C GLY A 488 18.45 24.01 13.38
N LYS A 489 19.12 23.35 14.36
CA LYS A 489 20.32 22.51 14.14
C LYS A 489 20.12 21.44 13.05
N SER A 490 19.17 20.52 13.24
CA SER A 490 18.88 19.46 12.26
C SER A 490 18.26 20.01 10.95
N THR A 491 17.73 21.23 10.98
CA THR A 491 17.24 21.92 9.77
C THR A 491 18.37 22.26 8.81
N LEU A 492 19.57 22.61 9.31
CA LEU A 492 20.76 22.87 8.50
C LEU A 492 21.10 21.64 7.64
N LEU A 493 21.11 20.45 8.25
CA LEU A 493 21.38 19.21 7.55
C LEU A 493 20.34 18.93 6.48
N ARG A 494 19.04 19.10 6.78
CA ARG A 494 17.96 18.87 5.82
C ARG A 494 18.02 19.80 4.63
N LEU A 495 18.43 21.06 4.83
CA LEU A 495 18.61 22.03 3.76
C LEU A 495 19.86 21.74 2.92
N LEU A 496 20.98 21.37 3.56
CA LEU A 496 22.20 21.04 2.86
C LEU A 496 22.04 19.77 2.00
N PHE A 497 21.32 18.75 2.52
CA PHE A 497 20.96 17.54 1.79
C PHE A 497 19.92 17.79 0.69
N ARG A 498 19.47 19.07 0.60
CA ARG A 498 18.42 19.52 -0.29
C ARG A 498 17.17 18.65 -0.22
N SER A 499 16.73 18.37 1.03
CA SER A 499 15.41 17.79 1.30
C SER A 499 14.30 18.85 1.24
N TYR A 500 14.68 20.10 1.35
CA TYR A 500 13.90 21.33 1.17
C TYR A 500 14.78 22.38 0.50
N ASP A 501 14.20 23.25 -0.32
CA ASP A 501 14.86 24.44 -0.80
C ASP A 501 14.64 25.60 0.20
N VAL A 502 15.56 26.58 0.24
CA VAL A 502 15.47 27.74 1.13
C VAL A 502 14.41 28.72 0.63
N ASP A 503 13.74 29.44 1.55
CA ASP A 503 12.77 30.48 1.20
C ASP A 503 13.47 31.69 0.55
N SER A 504 14.63 32.08 1.09
CA SER A 504 15.52 33.10 0.54
C SER A 504 16.96 32.90 1.02
N GLY A 505 17.91 33.51 0.35
CA GLY A 505 19.33 33.25 0.53
C GLY A 505 19.84 32.09 -0.33
N LYS A 506 21.03 31.63 -0.05
CA LYS A 506 21.66 30.51 -0.76
C LYS A 506 22.58 29.70 0.13
N ILE A 507 22.81 28.44 -0.27
CA ILE A 507 23.74 27.52 0.36
C ILE A 507 24.76 27.12 -0.69
N LEU A 508 26.01 27.34 -0.42
CA LEU A 508 27.12 27.07 -1.33
C LEU A 508 28.00 25.96 -0.76
N ILE A 509 28.49 25.10 -1.64
CA ILE A 509 29.59 24.14 -1.37
C ILE A 509 30.68 24.42 -2.37
N ASP A 510 31.87 24.80 -1.88
CA ASP A 510 33.00 25.26 -2.72
C ASP A 510 32.54 26.28 -3.78
N ASP A 511 31.82 27.33 -3.34
CA ASP A 511 31.23 28.40 -4.16
C ASP A 511 30.14 27.96 -5.17
N GLN A 512 29.73 26.69 -5.19
CA GLN A 512 28.66 26.17 -6.03
C GLN A 512 27.35 26.13 -5.27
N ASP A 513 26.29 26.78 -5.80
CA ASP A 513 24.94 26.74 -5.19
C ASP A 513 24.39 25.30 -5.30
N ILE A 514 23.92 24.74 -4.19
CA ILE A 514 23.36 23.38 -4.14
C ILE A 514 22.13 23.22 -5.06
N ARG A 515 21.50 24.31 -5.50
CA ARG A 515 20.37 24.28 -6.45
C ARG A 515 20.80 24.13 -7.90
N ASP A 516 22.09 24.40 -8.20
CA ASP A 516 22.65 24.37 -9.56
C ASP A 516 23.47 23.11 -9.84
N VAL A 517 23.62 22.24 -8.85
CA VAL A 517 24.30 20.94 -8.97
C VAL A 517 23.30 19.78 -9.01
N GLN A 518 23.74 18.64 -9.59
CA GLN A 518 22.94 17.41 -9.61
C GLN A 518 22.71 16.85 -8.20
N LEU A 519 21.46 16.55 -7.85
CA LEU A 519 21.09 16.01 -6.55
C LEU A 519 21.80 14.71 -6.20
N GLU A 520 22.01 13.84 -7.19
CA GLU A 520 22.71 12.57 -6.99
C GLU A 520 24.16 12.82 -6.58
N SER A 521 24.87 13.70 -7.27
CA SER A 521 26.25 14.10 -6.99
C SER A 521 26.35 14.77 -5.61
N LEU A 522 25.46 15.72 -5.29
CA LEU A 522 25.37 16.37 -3.98
C LEU A 522 25.20 15.34 -2.84
N ARG A 523 24.23 14.46 -2.96
CA ARG A 523 23.90 13.46 -1.93
C ARG A 523 24.96 12.36 -1.81
N LYS A 524 25.65 12.02 -2.89
CA LYS A 524 26.80 11.11 -2.84
C LYS A 524 27.98 11.71 -2.04
N SER A 525 28.22 13.02 -2.18
CA SER A 525 29.29 13.72 -1.48
C SER A 525 29.04 13.93 0.02
N ILE A 526 27.79 13.78 0.48
CA ILE A 526 27.42 13.98 1.88
C ILE A 526 27.12 12.64 2.55
N GLY A 527 27.75 12.34 3.67
CA GLY A 527 27.43 11.22 4.55
C GLY A 527 26.75 11.71 5.82
N VAL A 528 25.71 11.02 6.26
CA VAL A 528 24.91 11.40 7.42
C VAL A 528 24.75 10.22 8.37
N VAL A 529 25.00 10.46 9.64
CA VAL A 529 24.53 9.61 10.75
C VAL A 529 23.37 10.37 11.40
N PRO A 530 22.11 9.96 11.18
CA PRO A 530 20.94 10.66 11.71
C PRO A 530 20.71 10.30 13.18
N GLN A 531 19.96 11.14 13.89
CA GLN A 531 19.53 10.93 15.29
C GLN A 531 18.76 9.60 15.43
N ASP A 532 17.74 9.40 14.62
CA ASP A 532 17.04 8.12 14.50
C ASP A 532 17.59 7.34 13.30
N THR A 533 18.19 6.20 13.55
CA THR A 533 18.75 5.35 12.48
C THR A 533 17.68 4.45 11.88
N PRO A 534 17.20 4.71 10.66
CA PRO A 534 16.28 3.81 9.98
C PRO A 534 17.02 2.55 9.51
N LEU A 535 16.52 1.39 9.92
CA LEU A 535 17.01 0.08 9.47
C LEU A 535 15.93 -0.59 8.60
N PHE A 536 16.39 -1.25 7.54
CA PHE A 536 15.55 -2.09 6.70
C PHE A 536 15.31 -3.43 7.39
N ASN A 537 14.12 -3.99 7.24
CA ASN A 537 13.85 -5.35 7.67
C ASN A 537 14.59 -6.36 6.76
N ALA A 538 15.88 -6.47 6.99
CA ALA A 538 16.82 -7.26 6.22
C ALA A 538 17.99 -7.68 7.13
N SER A 539 18.96 -8.42 6.61
CA SER A 539 20.16 -8.81 7.36
C SER A 539 21.00 -7.61 7.77
N ILE A 540 21.83 -7.78 8.79
CA ILE A 540 22.84 -6.81 9.24
C ILE A 540 23.76 -6.44 8.09
N GLU A 541 24.26 -7.44 7.35
CA GLU A 541 25.12 -7.23 6.19
C GLU A 541 24.46 -6.31 5.16
N HIS A 542 23.21 -6.59 4.79
CA HIS A 542 22.46 -5.73 3.86
C HIS A 542 22.33 -4.30 4.39
N ASN A 543 22.05 -4.17 5.68
CA ASN A 543 21.91 -2.86 6.31
C ASN A 543 23.22 -2.05 6.29
N ILE A 544 24.38 -2.67 6.46
CA ILE A 544 25.68 -2.00 6.34
C ILE A 544 25.99 -1.71 4.88
N ARG A 545 25.83 -2.71 3.98
CA ARG A 545 26.09 -2.61 2.54
C ARG A 545 25.24 -1.53 1.85
N TYR A 546 24.11 -1.13 2.47
CA TYR A 546 23.26 -0.05 1.96
C TYR A 546 23.99 1.31 1.85
N GLY A 547 25.10 1.50 2.58
CA GLY A 547 26.00 2.65 2.40
C GLY A 547 26.67 2.70 1.02
N ARG A 548 27.04 1.53 0.47
CA ARG A 548 27.60 1.33 -0.88
C ARG A 548 27.25 -0.08 -1.35
N LEU A 549 26.24 -0.21 -2.23
CA LEU A 549 25.69 -1.51 -2.66
C LEU A 549 26.69 -2.40 -3.38
N GLU A 550 27.70 -1.82 -4.03
CA GLU A 550 28.76 -2.52 -4.77
C GLU A 550 29.92 -3.01 -3.88
N ALA A 551 29.86 -2.74 -2.57
CA ALA A 551 30.90 -3.10 -1.63
C ALA A 551 31.04 -4.63 -1.48
N THR A 552 32.27 -5.09 -1.38
CA THR A 552 32.60 -6.49 -1.09
C THR A 552 32.28 -6.85 0.36
N GLU A 553 32.19 -8.14 0.66
CA GLU A 553 31.97 -8.62 2.03
C GLU A 553 33.10 -8.19 2.99
N GLU A 554 34.34 -8.18 2.49
CA GLU A 554 35.51 -7.76 3.26
C GLU A 554 35.45 -6.27 3.62
N GLU A 555 35.01 -5.41 2.69
CA GLU A 555 34.82 -3.98 2.95
C GLU A 555 33.69 -3.75 3.97
N VAL A 556 32.59 -4.52 3.90
CA VAL A 556 31.51 -4.47 4.88
C VAL A 556 32.00 -4.85 6.26
N ARG A 557 32.77 -5.93 6.38
CA ARG A 557 33.38 -6.38 7.65
C ARG A 557 34.40 -5.37 8.19
N SER A 558 35.21 -4.77 7.32
CA SER A 558 36.16 -3.72 7.70
C SER A 558 35.45 -2.49 8.25
N ALA A 559 34.38 -2.04 7.58
CA ALA A 559 33.56 -0.93 8.06
C ALA A 559 32.89 -1.24 9.42
N ALA A 560 32.42 -2.47 9.61
CA ALA A 560 31.82 -2.94 10.86
C ALA A 560 32.85 -2.97 12.01
N LYS A 561 34.10 -3.38 11.76
CA LYS A 561 35.19 -3.36 12.73
C LYS A 561 35.51 -1.93 13.18
N ARG A 562 35.65 -1.00 12.22
CA ARG A 562 35.94 0.42 12.51
C ARG A 562 34.78 1.10 13.28
N ALA A 563 33.56 0.60 13.16
CA ALA A 563 32.40 1.09 13.90
C ALA A 563 32.13 0.34 15.22
N HIS A 564 33.03 -0.54 15.67
CA HIS A 564 32.86 -1.36 16.88
C HIS A 564 31.55 -2.16 16.93
N VAL A 565 31.10 -2.68 15.79
CA VAL A 565 29.90 -3.54 15.73
C VAL A 565 30.22 -4.98 15.33
N HIS A 566 31.41 -5.25 14.80
CA HIS A 566 31.81 -6.55 14.30
C HIS A 566 31.74 -7.66 15.37
N GLU A 567 32.30 -7.41 16.55
CA GLU A 567 32.37 -8.40 17.64
C GLU A 567 30.96 -8.75 18.15
N ILE A 568 30.10 -7.74 18.27
CA ILE A 568 28.71 -7.91 18.69
C ILE A 568 27.95 -8.76 17.66
N VAL A 569 28.09 -8.43 16.39
CA VAL A 569 27.45 -9.18 15.30
C VAL A 569 27.91 -10.63 15.28
N ASN A 570 29.20 -10.89 15.49
CA ASN A 570 29.74 -12.26 15.55
C ASN A 570 29.30 -13.05 16.79
N SER A 571 28.89 -12.38 17.87
CA SER A 571 28.33 -13.05 19.05
C SER A 571 26.90 -13.56 18.85
N TRP A 572 26.19 -13.07 17.82
CA TRP A 572 24.85 -13.52 17.49
C TRP A 572 24.84 -14.83 16.71
N PRO A 573 23.82 -15.71 16.89
CA PRO A 573 23.78 -17.03 16.27
C PRO A 573 23.95 -17.02 14.75
N ASP A 574 23.32 -16.05 14.06
CA ASP A 574 23.34 -15.94 12.60
C ASP A 574 24.40 -14.91 12.10
N GLY A 575 25.17 -14.28 13.00
CA GLY A 575 26.17 -13.28 12.66
C GLY A 575 25.64 -12.18 11.76
N TYR A 576 26.32 -11.92 10.64
CA TYR A 576 25.91 -10.89 9.67
C TYR A 576 24.58 -11.19 8.95
N ASN A 577 24.08 -12.43 8.97
CA ASN A 577 22.80 -12.80 8.40
C ASN A 577 21.62 -12.56 9.35
N THR A 578 21.88 -12.15 10.60
CA THR A 578 20.85 -11.84 11.58
C THR A 578 19.89 -10.77 11.04
N MET A 579 18.59 -11.07 11.09
CA MET A 579 17.54 -10.15 10.66
C MET A 579 17.26 -9.11 11.73
N VAL A 580 17.19 -7.83 11.34
CA VAL A 580 16.99 -6.73 12.30
C VAL A 580 15.54 -6.49 12.71
N GLY A 581 14.58 -7.16 12.08
CA GLY A 581 13.14 -6.97 12.30
C GLY A 581 12.61 -5.64 11.75
N GLU A 582 11.30 -5.42 11.91
CA GLU A 582 10.68 -4.17 11.48
C GLU A 582 11.24 -2.99 12.27
N ARG A 583 11.70 -1.96 11.56
CA ARG A 583 12.33 -0.75 12.13
C ARG A 583 13.51 -1.04 13.09
N GLY A 584 14.10 -2.23 12.99
CA GLY A 584 15.21 -2.63 13.85
C GLY A 584 14.82 -2.88 15.31
N MET A 585 13.58 -3.27 15.60
CA MET A 585 13.12 -3.48 16.99
C MET A 585 13.87 -4.58 17.75
N MET A 586 14.57 -5.46 17.03
CA MET A 586 15.37 -6.54 17.64
C MET A 586 16.79 -6.08 18.04
N ILE A 587 17.14 -4.81 17.83
CA ILE A 587 18.48 -4.28 18.03
C ILE A 587 18.43 -3.08 18.98
N SER A 588 19.38 -2.99 19.91
CA SER A 588 19.49 -1.88 20.86
C SER A 588 19.76 -0.53 20.16
N GLY A 589 19.42 0.57 20.83
CA GLY A 589 19.66 1.92 20.29
C GLY A 589 21.13 2.19 19.96
N GLY A 590 22.05 1.74 20.80
CA GLY A 590 23.48 1.87 20.58
C GLY A 590 23.99 1.05 19.40
N GLU A 591 23.48 -0.17 19.19
CA GLU A 591 23.82 -0.99 18.03
C GLU A 591 23.30 -0.36 16.73
N LYS A 592 22.09 0.22 16.73
CA LYS A 592 21.56 0.97 15.58
C LYS A 592 22.48 2.13 15.20
N GLN A 593 22.97 2.89 16.16
CA GLN A 593 23.89 4.00 15.93
C GLN A 593 25.21 3.50 15.33
N ARG A 594 25.80 2.43 15.88
CA ARG A 594 27.03 1.82 15.31
C ARG A 594 26.83 1.29 13.90
N LEU A 595 25.67 0.72 13.59
CA LEU A 595 25.33 0.33 12.21
C LEU A 595 25.21 1.54 11.27
N ALA A 596 24.66 2.68 11.73
CA ALA A 596 24.64 3.90 10.96
C ALA A 596 26.05 4.44 10.67
N VAL A 597 26.94 4.38 11.67
CA VAL A 597 28.36 4.75 11.49
C VAL A 597 29.06 3.78 10.53
N SER A 598 28.77 2.47 10.59
CA SER A 598 29.29 1.50 9.62
C SER A 598 28.90 1.85 8.18
N ARG A 599 27.62 2.25 7.96
CA ARG A 599 27.13 2.73 6.65
C ARG A 599 27.90 3.95 6.18
N LEU A 600 28.15 4.90 7.07
CA LEU A 600 28.89 6.12 6.76
C LEU A 600 30.34 5.80 6.37
N ILE A 601 31.01 4.95 7.14
CA ILE A 601 32.39 4.51 6.87
C ILE A 601 32.48 3.82 5.51
N LEU A 602 31.53 2.92 5.21
CA LEU A 602 31.50 2.19 3.94
C LEU A 602 31.20 3.11 2.74
N LYS A 603 30.37 4.15 2.92
CA LYS A 603 30.06 5.15 1.90
C LYS A 603 31.26 6.02 1.56
N ASP A 604 32.12 6.32 2.54
CA ASP A 604 33.36 7.08 2.43
C ASP A 604 33.24 8.48 1.78
N PRO A 605 32.30 9.34 2.19
CA PRO A 605 32.06 10.64 1.57
C PRO A 605 33.03 11.72 2.05
N PRO A 606 33.27 12.79 1.27
CA PRO A 606 34.11 13.92 1.67
C PRO A 606 33.51 14.83 2.75
N LEU A 607 32.18 14.92 2.85
CA LEU A 607 31.45 15.72 3.81
C LEU A 607 30.71 14.82 4.80
N LEU A 608 30.95 15.00 6.10
CA LEU A 608 30.42 14.15 7.17
C LEU A 608 29.49 14.94 8.06
N PHE A 609 28.31 14.40 8.37
CA PHE A 609 27.33 14.98 9.28
C PHE A 609 26.89 13.98 10.33
N PHE A 610 26.97 14.39 11.58
CA PHE A 610 26.57 13.60 12.74
C PHE A 610 25.47 14.37 13.49
N ASP A 611 24.24 13.85 13.45
CA ASP A 611 23.10 14.44 14.17
C ASP A 611 22.83 13.58 15.41
N GLU A 612 23.36 14.00 16.57
CA GLU A 612 23.25 13.30 17.86
C GLU A 612 23.67 11.82 17.81
N ALA A 613 24.71 11.51 17.04
CA ALA A 613 25.12 10.15 16.67
C ALA A 613 25.60 9.27 17.83
N THR A 614 25.74 9.79 19.04
CA THR A 614 26.24 9.10 20.24
C THR A 614 25.27 9.11 21.40
N SER A 615 24.05 9.66 21.24
CA SER A 615 23.09 9.86 22.33
C SER A 615 22.63 8.56 23.03
N ALA A 616 22.64 7.44 22.33
CA ALA A 616 22.21 6.13 22.84
C ALA A 616 23.39 5.21 23.24
N LEU A 617 24.63 5.72 23.27
CA LEU A 617 25.81 4.96 23.64
C LEU A 617 26.21 5.19 25.09
N ASP A 618 26.78 4.16 25.72
CA ASP A 618 27.50 4.26 26.99
C ASP A 618 28.81 5.04 26.80
N THR A 619 29.34 5.64 27.85
CA THR A 619 30.49 6.53 27.80
C THR A 619 31.75 5.89 27.23
N HIS A 620 32.02 4.61 27.57
CA HIS A 620 33.20 3.89 27.06
C HIS A 620 33.10 3.63 25.54
N THR A 621 31.97 3.12 25.07
CA THR A 621 31.71 2.86 23.65
C THR A 621 31.68 4.16 22.84
N GLU A 622 31.13 5.24 23.41
CA GLU A 622 31.14 6.57 22.80
C GLU A 622 32.56 7.06 22.54
N GLN A 623 33.45 6.99 23.54
CA GLN A 623 34.85 7.40 23.41
C GLN A 623 35.60 6.60 22.34
N ALA A 624 35.46 5.26 22.34
CA ALA A 624 36.10 4.40 21.35
C ALA A 624 35.60 4.69 19.91
N LEU A 625 34.28 4.89 19.76
CA LEU A 625 33.69 5.22 18.47
C LEU A 625 34.13 6.61 17.98
N MET A 626 34.15 7.61 18.86
CA MET A 626 34.62 8.98 18.54
C MET A 626 36.09 9.01 18.18
N HIS A 627 36.93 8.21 18.84
CA HIS A 627 38.33 8.07 18.47
C HIS A 627 38.47 7.59 17.00
N ASN A 628 37.74 6.56 16.60
CA ASN A 628 37.75 6.05 15.22
C ASN A 628 37.18 7.07 14.23
N ILE A 629 36.09 7.76 14.57
CA ILE A 629 35.52 8.82 13.73
C ILE A 629 36.55 9.94 13.55
N ASN A 630 37.22 10.38 14.61
CA ASN A 630 38.24 11.42 14.54
C ASN A 630 39.46 11.01 13.67
N SER A 631 39.87 9.73 13.74
CA SER A 631 40.93 9.24 12.85
C SER A 631 40.52 9.28 11.39
N ILE A 632 39.30 8.87 11.07
CA ILE A 632 38.70 8.90 9.71
C ILE A 632 38.63 10.33 9.15
N ILE A 633 38.27 11.31 10.00
CA ILE A 633 38.23 12.72 9.63
C ILE A 633 39.62 13.23 9.29
N LYS A 634 40.61 12.95 10.16
CA LYS A 634 42.00 13.40 10.02
C LYS A 634 42.71 12.76 8.85
N GLU A 635 42.55 11.44 8.63
CA GLU A 635 43.24 10.68 7.56
C GLU A 635 43.05 11.31 6.17
N LYS A 636 41.90 11.87 5.86
CA LYS A 636 41.56 12.40 4.55
C LYS A 636 41.22 13.90 4.53
N GLY A 637 41.44 14.62 5.64
CA GLY A 637 41.15 16.05 5.74
C GLY A 637 39.67 16.37 5.40
N ARG A 638 38.71 15.61 5.95
CA ARG A 638 37.30 15.74 5.62
C ARG A 638 36.63 16.84 6.40
N THR A 639 35.71 17.56 5.75
CA THR A 639 34.84 18.50 6.44
C THR A 639 33.79 17.74 7.23
N SER A 640 33.71 18.00 8.55
CA SER A 640 32.79 17.29 9.43
C SER A 640 31.98 18.24 10.30
N VAL A 641 30.68 17.98 10.42
CA VAL A 641 29.74 18.78 11.21
C VAL A 641 29.05 17.89 12.23
N PHE A 642 29.17 18.26 13.49
CA PHE A 642 28.56 17.58 14.63
C PHE A 642 27.43 18.44 15.21
N ILE A 643 26.23 17.93 15.18
CA ILE A 643 25.10 18.46 15.95
C ILE A 643 25.07 17.68 17.25
N ALA A 644 25.44 18.31 18.35
CA ALA A 644 25.61 17.63 19.62
C ALA A 644 24.69 18.20 20.70
N HIS A 645 24.12 17.30 21.51
CA HIS A 645 23.50 17.61 22.77
C HIS A 645 24.48 17.45 23.96
N ARG A 646 25.47 16.53 23.83
CA ARG A 646 26.54 16.34 24.82
C ARG A 646 27.74 17.20 24.44
N LEU A 647 28.01 18.27 25.18
CA LEU A 647 29.09 19.20 24.85
C LEU A 647 30.49 18.58 25.02
N ARG A 648 30.64 17.55 25.85
CA ARG A 648 31.91 16.81 26.01
C ARG A 648 32.38 16.10 24.74
N THR A 649 31.51 15.83 23.80
CA THR A 649 31.91 15.18 22.52
C THR A 649 32.47 16.14 21.48
N ILE A 650 32.37 17.44 21.73
CA ILE A 650 32.68 18.49 20.75
C ILE A 650 33.72 19.51 21.26
N TYR A 651 34.27 19.34 22.46
CA TYR A 651 35.24 20.29 23.03
C TYR A 651 36.52 20.40 22.19
N ASP A 652 36.87 19.32 21.41
CA ASP A 652 38.01 19.21 20.51
C ASP A 652 37.71 19.68 19.11
N CYS A 653 36.58 20.35 18.86
CA CYS A 653 36.24 20.89 17.54
C CYS A 653 37.02 22.15 17.23
N ASP A 654 37.46 22.29 15.97
CA ASP A 654 38.17 23.47 15.46
C ASP A 654 37.30 24.73 15.51
N LEU A 655 35.98 24.57 15.37
CA LEU A 655 35.00 25.65 15.42
C LEU A 655 33.69 25.17 16.06
N ILE A 656 33.17 25.92 16.98
CA ILE A 656 31.85 25.72 17.60
C ILE A 656 30.97 26.89 17.20
N ILE A 657 29.77 26.59 16.65
CA ILE A 657 28.74 27.54 16.23
C ILE A 657 27.56 27.41 17.17
N VAL A 658 27.21 28.46 17.84
CA VAL A 658 26.07 28.52 18.77
C VAL A 658 24.88 29.15 18.06
N LEU A 659 23.80 28.39 17.90
CA LEU A 659 22.55 28.85 17.30
C LEU A 659 21.55 29.26 18.36
N LYS A 660 20.95 30.45 18.20
CA LYS A 660 19.82 30.91 18.99
C LYS A 660 18.79 31.57 18.07
N GLU A 661 17.52 31.17 18.21
CA GLU A 661 16.39 31.73 17.45
C GLU A 661 16.57 31.75 15.90
N GLY A 662 17.30 30.78 15.36
CA GLY A 662 17.54 30.65 13.91
C GLY A 662 18.65 31.53 13.35
N GLN A 663 19.50 32.09 14.21
CA GLN A 663 20.70 32.88 13.85
C GLN A 663 21.93 32.37 14.58
N VAL A 664 23.12 32.77 14.11
CA VAL A 664 24.39 32.52 14.83
C VAL A 664 24.50 33.54 15.95
N ALA A 665 24.53 33.08 17.20
CA ALA A 665 24.71 33.92 18.35
C ALA A 665 26.20 34.08 18.70
N GLU A 666 26.94 32.95 18.69
CA GLU A 666 28.37 32.91 19.04
C GLU A 666 29.10 31.96 18.13
N SER A 667 30.39 32.21 17.90
CA SER A 667 31.26 31.29 17.19
C SER A 667 32.72 31.40 17.61
N GLY A 668 33.39 30.25 17.80
CA GLY A 668 34.76 30.23 18.28
C GLY A 668 35.23 28.85 18.67
N THR A 669 36.43 28.76 19.23
CA THR A 669 36.91 27.53 19.89
C THR A 669 36.28 27.37 21.26
N HIS A 670 36.35 26.18 21.84
CA HIS A 670 35.85 25.89 23.20
C HIS A 670 36.39 26.89 24.22
N GLU A 671 37.72 27.09 24.27
CA GLU A 671 38.36 28.00 25.22
C GLU A 671 37.86 29.46 25.06
N LYS A 672 37.75 29.92 23.83
CA LYS A 672 37.27 31.28 23.53
C LYS A 672 35.84 31.49 24.02
N LEU A 673 34.95 30.52 23.75
CA LEU A 673 33.51 30.63 24.08
C LEU A 673 33.28 30.48 25.61
N ILE A 674 34.05 29.68 26.33
CA ILE A 674 33.98 29.57 27.80
C ILE A 674 34.40 30.90 28.43
N ASN A 675 35.52 31.49 27.96
CA ASN A 675 36.03 32.76 28.49
C ASN A 675 35.13 33.96 28.16
N GLN A 676 34.28 33.87 27.14
CA GLN A 676 33.29 34.90 26.81
C GLN A 676 32.13 34.95 27.79
N GLY A 677 31.87 33.89 28.58
CA GLY A 677 30.75 33.85 29.55
C GLY A 677 29.37 33.95 28.92
N GLY A 678 29.23 33.55 27.64
CA GLY A 678 27.99 33.66 26.88
C GLY A 678 27.10 32.41 26.97
N ILE A 679 26.25 32.21 25.93
CA ILE A 679 25.29 31.11 25.86
C ILE A 679 26.00 29.73 25.90
N TYR A 680 27.16 29.63 25.25
CA TYR A 680 27.94 28.40 25.27
C TYR A 680 28.43 28.04 26.66
N SER A 681 28.93 29.01 27.39
CA SER A 681 29.41 28.84 28.77
C SER A 681 28.28 28.42 29.69
N GLU A 682 27.10 29.04 29.57
CA GLU A 682 25.91 28.65 30.32
C GLU A 682 25.47 27.19 30.01
N LEU A 683 25.44 26.81 28.75
CA LEU A 683 25.11 25.44 28.34
C LEU A 683 26.13 24.42 28.87
N TRP A 684 27.42 24.78 28.89
CA TRP A 684 28.50 23.95 29.40
C TRP A 684 28.37 23.75 30.91
N SER A 685 28.24 24.83 31.66
CA SER A 685 28.11 24.78 33.10
C SER A 685 26.89 24.00 33.59
N ASN A 686 25.76 24.16 32.89
CA ASN A 686 24.54 23.38 33.19
C ASN A 686 24.75 21.89 32.97
N GLN A 687 25.55 21.46 31.97
CA GLN A 687 25.86 20.06 31.79
C GLN A 687 26.88 19.51 32.76
N GLU A 688 27.89 20.29 33.18
CA GLU A 688 28.85 19.87 34.18
C GLU A 688 28.21 19.69 35.57
N LEU A 689 27.31 20.59 35.98
CA LEU A 689 26.57 20.45 37.22
C LEU A 689 25.78 19.14 37.31
N LEU A 690 25.15 18.70 36.20
CA LEU A 690 24.43 17.42 36.14
C LEU A 690 25.36 16.21 36.32
N TYR A 691 26.64 16.30 35.96
CA TYR A 691 27.62 15.23 36.17
C TYR A 691 28.22 15.21 37.58
N ILE A 692 28.27 16.37 38.27
CA ILE A 692 28.77 16.47 39.64
C ILE A 692 27.72 15.98 40.65
N GLU A 693 26.43 16.14 40.37
CA GLU A 693 25.32 15.65 41.20
C GLU A 693 25.10 14.12 41.13
N THR A 694 25.76 13.37 40.24
CA THR A 694 25.84 11.91 40.23
C THR A 694 27.23 11.45 40.67
N PRO A 695 27.55 11.37 41.98
CA PRO A 695 28.83 10.81 42.40
C PRO A 695 28.89 9.35 41.99
N ASP A 696 29.95 8.97 41.29
CA ASP A 696 30.29 7.59 41.02
C ASP A 696 30.19 6.76 42.30
N ALA A 697 29.35 5.75 42.27
CA ALA A 697 29.31 4.68 43.27
C ALA A 697 30.54 3.75 43.06
N LYS A 698 31.75 4.32 43.24
CA LYS A 698 33.01 3.58 43.22
C LYS A 698 33.93 4.11 44.32
N GLU A 699 33.50 3.93 45.56
CA GLU A 699 34.36 3.91 46.74
C GLU A 699 33.58 3.31 47.91
N LYS A 700 33.26 1.99 47.83
CA LYS A 700 32.92 1.17 48.99
C LYS A 700 33.14 -0.30 48.65
N ASP A 701 34.37 -0.70 48.43
CA ASP A 701 34.84 -2.08 48.51
C ASP A 701 36.30 -2.13 49.02
N GLU A 702 36.55 -1.46 50.12
CA GLU A 702 37.73 -1.70 50.96
C GLU A 702 37.28 -1.45 52.43
N ASP A 703 36.64 -2.47 53.01
CA ASP A 703 36.66 -2.75 54.47
C ASP A 703 35.71 -3.92 54.76
N GLU A 704 36.08 -5.14 54.33
CA GLU A 704 35.59 -6.35 54.99
C GLU A 704 36.54 -6.71 56.13
N PRO A 705 36.10 -6.74 57.38
CA PRO A 705 36.88 -7.33 58.45
C PRO A 705 36.89 -8.84 58.34
N LYS A 706 38.08 -9.42 58.18
CA LYS A 706 38.31 -10.85 58.36
C LYS A 706 37.84 -11.26 59.75
N ILE A 707 36.79 -12.05 59.82
CA ILE A 707 36.43 -12.81 61.03
C ILE A 707 36.92 -14.24 60.84
N VAL A 708 37.66 -14.65 61.82
CA VAL A 708 38.33 -15.94 62.09
C VAL A 708 37.35 -17.12 62.09
#